data_3a594186ae1384d876838a86fc20354b
#
_entry.id   3a594186ae1384d876838a86fc20354b
#
_cell.length_a   1.000
_cell.length_b   1.000
_cell.length_c   1.000
_cell.angle_alpha   90.00
_cell.angle_beta   90.00
_cell.angle_gamma   90.00
#
_symmetry.space_group_name_H-M   'P 1'
#
loop_
_entity.id
_entity.type
_entity.pdbx_description
1 polymer ?
#
loop_
_entity_poly.entity_id
_entity_poly.type
_entity_poly.pdbx_seq_one_letter_code
_entity_poly.pdbx_strand_id
1 'polypeptide(L)'
;MALISLTNGYLSFSDAPLLDHAELHIEPNERVCLVGRNGAGKSTLLKIIAGDVLMDDGKIQYEKDLVVSRLEQDPPRNAQGNIFDYVAEGVGHLTDLLKEYHQISVQLEENYSDQILSQLEQVQAKLEHADGWRFENKINEVLLKLGLNPNTKLSALSGGWLRKAALARALVCDPDVLLLDEPTNHLDVEAIEWLENFLLDFQGSIVFISHDRSFIRKMATRIVDLDRGQLQSYLGNYDLYLTTKEENLRVEALQNELFDKRLAQEEVWIRQGIKARRTRNEGRVRALKAMREERRQRRDVMGTAKLQLDTSSRSGKIVFEMENVSYEVTGKTLLKDFSTTILRGDKIALVGPNGCGKTTFIKLLLGEIQPTSGKIRCGTKLEIAYFDQYRADLDPEKTVMDNVADGKQDIEINGVKRHVLGYLQDFLFPPKRAMTPVKALSGGERNRLLLAKLLLKPNNLLILDEPTNDLDVETLELLEEILTDYQGTLLIVSHDRQFIDNTATECYLFEGEGRLNKYVGGFFDAKQQQANFWASKAVEEQAKAKKSEPLKEESAVKNDRTSKPKSVKLSYKEQRELEQLPQLLEELETKITTLQAEIADPAFFQQAHDITDAKLKELADTEAELETAFLRWEELEEKKNLTDGKA
;
A
#
# COMPACT_ATOMS: atom_id res chain seq x y z
N MET A 1 27.80 -13.49 7.83
CA MET A 1 28.16 -13.72 6.42
C MET A 1 26.89 -13.54 5.63
N ALA A 2 26.96 -12.89 4.48
CA ALA A 2 25.77 -12.71 3.64
C ALA A 2 25.26 -14.06 3.14
N LEU A 3 23.96 -14.29 3.20
CA LEU A 3 23.29 -15.48 2.66
C LEU A 3 23.39 -15.54 1.13
N ILE A 4 23.23 -14.37 0.49
CA ILE A 4 23.31 -14.21 -0.96
C ILE A 4 24.16 -12.98 -1.27
N SER A 5 25.11 -13.13 -2.21
CA SER A 5 25.96 -12.04 -2.69
C SER A 5 25.91 -11.97 -4.21
N LEU A 6 25.37 -10.88 -4.74
CA LEU A 6 25.42 -10.51 -6.15
C LEU A 6 26.55 -9.51 -6.35
N THR A 7 27.46 -9.79 -7.24
CA THR A 7 28.61 -8.92 -7.53
C THR A 7 28.72 -8.67 -9.03
N ASN A 8 28.85 -7.39 -9.39
CA ASN A 8 29.02 -6.89 -10.75
C ASN A 8 27.98 -7.44 -11.74
N GLY A 9 26.69 -7.50 -11.28
CA GLY A 9 25.58 -8.07 -12.07
C GLY A 9 25.23 -7.22 -13.28
N TYR A 10 25.21 -7.82 -14.46
CA TYR A 10 24.82 -7.17 -15.71
C TYR A 10 23.77 -7.99 -16.45
N LEU A 11 22.68 -7.33 -16.87
CA LEU A 11 21.63 -7.95 -17.66
C LEU A 11 20.99 -6.92 -18.59
N SER A 12 20.85 -7.25 -19.88
CA SER A 12 20.20 -6.39 -20.86
C SER A 12 19.29 -7.17 -21.80
N PHE A 13 18.03 -6.73 -21.94
CA PHE A 13 17.10 -7.24 -22.95
C PHE A 13 16.86 -6.25 -24.10
N SER A 14 17.39 -5.03 -23.99
CA SER A 14 17.16 -3.94 -24.97
C SER A 14 18.38 -3.01 -24.98
N ASP A 15 18.28 -1.88 -25.69
CA ASP A 15 19.36 -0.87 -25.76
C ASP A 15 19.84 -0.34 -24.40
N ALA A 16 18.97 -0.41 -23.36
CA ALA A 16 19.33 0.00 -22.01
C ALA A 16 19.40 -1.23 -21.10
N PRO A 17 20.51 -1.43 -20.33
CA PRO A 17 20.60 -2.53 -19.38
C PRO A 17 19.60 -2.37 -18.24
N LEU A 18 19.01 -3.51 -17.81
CA LEU A 18 18.17 -3.61 -16.61
C LEU A 18 19.03 -3.61 -15.35
N LEU A 19 20.19 -4.28 -15.39
CA LEU A 19 21.20 -4.24 -14.35
C LEU A 19 22.51 -3.81 -14.97
N ASP A 20 23.18 -2.85 -14.34
CA ASP A 20 24.42 -2.24 -14.82
C ASP A 20 25.45 -2.24 -13.68
N HIS A 21 26.29 -3.30 -13.64
CA HIS A 21 27.26 -3.55 -12.56
C HIS A 21 26.64 -3.51 -11.15
N ALA A 22 25.48 -4.14 -11.00
CA ALA A 22 24.70 -4.13 -9.78
C ALA A 22 25.36 -4.98 -8.68
N GLU A 23 25.34 -4.48 -7.44
CA GLU A 23 25.83 -5.17 -6.25
C GLU A 23 24.72 -5.27 -5.20
N LEU A 24 24.52 -6.49 -4.64
CA LEU A 24 23.53 -6.73 -3.60
C LEU A 24 24.01 -7.83 -2.65
N HIS A 25 23.93 -7.56 -1.35
CA HIS A 25 24.17 -8.56 -0.32
C HIS A 25 22.92 -8.69 0.54
N ILE A 26 22.53 -9.92 0.88
CA ILE A 26 21.38 -10.23 1.75
C ILE A 26 21.93 -10.90 2.99
N GLU A 27 21.70 -10.29 4.15
CA GLU A 27 22.15 -10.77 5.46
C GLU A 27 21.07 -11.63 6.13
N PRO A 28 21.43 -12.50 7.12
CA PRO A 28 20.46 -13.29 7.87
C PRO A 28 19.44 -12.42 8.61
N ASN A 29 18.18 -12.86 8.65
CA ASN A 29 17.05 -12.20 9.32
C ASN A 29 16.78 -10.76 8.85
N GLU A 30 17.20 -10.42 7.65
CA GLU A 30 17.00 -9.11 7.05
C GLU A 30 15.71 -9.06 6.24
N ARG A 31 15.00 -7.93 6.30
CA ARG A 31 13.81 -7.66 5.49
C ARG A 31 14.12 -6.54 4.50
N VAL A 32 14.47 -6.95 3.28
CA VAL A 32 14.91 -6.04 2.21
C VAL A 32 13.73 -5.72 1.30
N CYS A 33 13.35 -4.45 1.22
CA CYS A 33 12.37 -3.97 0.25
C CYS A 33 13.07 -3.51 -1.02
N LEU A 34 12.70 -4.07 -2.17
CA LEU A 34 13.13 -3.60 -3.48
C LEU A 34 12.14 -2.55 -3.99
N VAL A 35 12.57 -1.32 -4.11
CA VAL A 35 11.80 -0.21 -4.68
C VAL A 35 12.36 0.22 -6.02
N GLY A 36 11.62 1.02 -6.78
CA GLY A 36 12.00 1.54 -8.09
C GLY A 36 10.81 1.58 -9.03
N ARG A 37 10.96 2.24 -10.17
CA ARG A 37 9.90 2.43 -11.17
C ARG A 37 9.39 1.12 -11.75
N ASN A 38 8.16 1.13 -12.24
CA ASN A 38 7.63 0.00 -13.00
C ASN A 38 8.44 -0.19 -14.29
N GLY A 39 8.82 -1.46 -14.54
CA GLY A 39 9.71 -1.80 -15.66
C GLY A 39 11.21 -1.61 -15.39
N ALA A 40 11.64 -1.15 -14.21
CA ALA A 40 13.06 -1.01 -13.86
C ALA A 40 13.80 -2.35 -13.75
N GLY A 41 13.08 -3.49 -13.60
CA GLY A 41 13.68 -4.82 -13.50
C GLY A 41 13.60 -5.46 -12.12
N LYS A 42 12.79 -4.93 -11.19
CA LYS A 42 12.62 -5.46 -9.82
C LYS A 42 12.27 -6.96 -9.80
N SER A 43 11.20 -7.36 -10.51
CA SER A 43 10.78 -8.76 -10.60
C SER A 43 11.82 -9.65 -11.31
N THR A 44 12.56 -9.07 -12.27
CA THR A 44 13.68 -9.78 -12.92
C THR A 44 14.82 -10.01 -11.93
N LEU A 45 15.14 -9.02 -11.08
CA LEU A 45 16.12 -9.17 -10.02
C LEU A 45 15.72 -10.27 -9.02
N LEU A 46 14.44 -10.34 -8.61
CA LEU A 46 13.96 -11.45 -7.78
C LEU A 46 14.14 -12.80 -8.47
N LYS A 47 13.88 -12.88 -9.80
CA LYS A 47 14.11 -14.12 -10.57
C LYS A 47 15.59 -14.50 -10.66
N ILE A 48 16.49 -13.52 -10.74
CA ILE A 48 17.94 -13.75 -10.69
C ILE A 48 18.32 -14.29 -9.30
N ILE A 49 17.82 -13.69 -8.22
CA ILE A 49 18.06 -14.14 -6.85
C ILE A 49 17.49 -15.55 -6.61
N ALA A 50 16.36 -15.89 -7.25
CA ALA A 50 15.80 -17.25 -7.21
C ALA A 50 16.57 -18.28 -8.06
N GLY A 51 17.45 -17.82 -8.97
CA GLY A 51 18.15 -18.68 -9.93
C GLY A 51 17.35 -19.02 -11.19
N ASP A 52 16.16 -18.39 -11.39
CA ASP A 52 15.29 -18.63 -12.54
C ASP A 52 15.80 -17.95 -13.83
N VAL A 53 16.58 -16.88 -13.69
CA VAL A 53 17.15 -16.10 -14.81
C VAL A 53 18.65 -15.95 -14.62
N LEU A 54 19.40 -16.25 -15.67
CA LEU A 54 20.85 -16.04 -15.70
C LEU A 54 21.16 -14.61 -16.12
N MET A 55 22.20 -14.04 -15.53
CA MET A 55 22.75 -12.74 -15.95
C MET A 55 23.66 -12.90 -17.17
N ASP A 56 23.83 -11.82 -17.94
CA ASP A 56 24.77 -11.78 -19.06
C ASP A 56 26.22 -11.72 -18.56
N ASP A 57 26.48 -11.01 -17.43
CA ASP A 57 27.77 -10.96 -16.74
C ASP A 57 27.57 -10.76 -15.23
N GLY A 58 28.63 -11.02 -14.46
CA GLY A 58 28.60 -10.96 -13.00
C GLY A 58 28.48 -12.33 -12.35
N LYS A 59 28.42 -12.35 -11.01
CA LYS A 59 28.35 -13.58 -10.21
C LYS A 59 27.33 -13.44 -9.09
N ILE A 60 26.55 -14.50 -8.88
CA ILE A 60 25.74 -14.69 -7.69
C ILE A 60 26.30 -15.85 -6.88
N GLN A 61 26.47 -15.67 -5.58
CA GLN A 61 26.96 -16.64 -4.65
C GLN A 61 25.93 -16.87 -3.55
N TYR A 62 25.63 -18.11 -3.27
CA TYR A 62 24.73 -18.53 -2.19
C TYR A 62 25.52 -19.16 -1.07
N GLU A 63 25.07 -19.00 0.16
CA GLU A 63 25.56 -19.78 1.28
C GLU A 63 25.28 -21.28 1.04
N LYS A 64 26.12 -22.13 1.62
CA LYS A 64 25.98 -23.59 1.43
C LYS A 64 24.65 -24.06 2.01
N ASP A 65 23.95 -24.91 1.25
CA ASP A 65 22.67 -25.54 1.62
C ASP A 65 21.51 -24.52 1.85
N LEU A 66 21.63 -23.29 1.31
CA LEU A 66 20.63 -22.24 1.42
C LEU A 66 19.35 -22.62 0.65
N VAL A 67 18.21 -22.56 1.32
CA VAL A 67 16.89 -22.77 0.71
C VAL A 67 16.25 -21.41 0.39
N VAL A 68 16.07 -21.15 -0.90
CA VAL A 68 15.41 -19.93 -1.40
C VAL A 68 14.05 -20.31 -1.98
N SER A 69 12.98 -19.66 -1.54
CA SER A 69 11.64 -19.85 -2.09
C SER A 69 11.05 -18.55 -2.57
N ARG A 70 10.25 -18.61 -3.63
CA ARG A 70 9.63 -17.44 -4.25
C ARG A 70 8.11 -17.56 -4.32
N LEU A 71 7.42 -16.52 -3.87
CA LEU A 71 6.01 -16.31 -4.13
C LEU A 71 5.85 -15.64 -5.50
N GLU A 72 5.15 -16.30 -6.41
CA GLU A 72 4.84 -15.75 -7.73
C GLU A 72 3.81 -14.62 -7.64
N GLN A 73 3.91 -13.64 -8.55
CA GLN A 73 3.03 -12.47 -8.59
C GLN A 73 1.55 -12.85 -8.78
N ASP A 74 1.26 -13.74 -9.74
CA ASP A 74 -0.07 -14.22 -10.01
C ASP A 74 -0.20 -15.70 -9.63
N PRO A 75 -1.02 -16.05 -8.61
CA PRO A 75 -1.36 -17.44 -8.37
C PRO A 75 -2.15 -17.98 -9.57
N PRO A 76 -1.93 -19.24 -9.98
CA PRO A 76 -2.55 -19.80 -11.16
C PRO A 76 -4.07 -19.89 -10.99
N ARG A 77 -4.79 -18.95 -11.63
CA ARG A 77 -6.27 -18.89 -11.59
C ARG A 77 -6.94 -20.13 -12.21
N ASN A 78 -6.20 -20.90 -13.01
CA ASN A 78 -6.67 -22.12 -13.69
C ASN A 78 -6.10 -23.41 -13.07
N ALA A 79 -5.50 -23.34 -11.87
CA ALA A 79 -5.00 -24.54 -11.21
C ALA A 79 -6.14 -25.50 -10.90
N GLN A 80 -5.99 -26.75 -11.37
CA GLN A 80 -6.89 -27.86 -11.06
C GLN A 80 -6.36 -28.60 -9.83
N GLY A 81 -7.27 -29.14 -9.03
CA GLY A 81 -6.90 -29.89 -7.83
C GLY A 81 -7.35 -29.24 -6.52
N ASN A 82 -6.93 -29.80 -5.44
CA ASN A 82 -7.17 -29.32 -4.08
C ASN A 82 -5.98 -28.48 -3.56
N ILE A 83 -6.15 -27.85 -2.41
CA ILE A 83 -5.10 -27.02 -1.78
C ILE A 83 -3.89 -27.87 -1.42
N PHE A 84 -4.08 -29.08 -0.91
CA PHE A 84 -2.97 -29.96 -0.53
C PHE A 84 -2.07 -30.27 -1.74
N ASP A 85 -2.67 -30.70 -2.86
CA ASP A 85 -1.94 -31.03 -4.08
C ASP A 85 -1.11 -29.85 -4.59
N TYR A 86 -1.68 -28.63 -4.50
CA TYR A 86 -1.00 -27.40 -4.92
C TYR A 86 0.18 -27.05 -3.99
N VAL A 87 -0.01 -27.18 -2.68
CA VAL A 87 1.06 -26.89 -1.71
C VAL A 87 2.18 -27.92 -1.79
N ALA A 88 1.84 -29.19 -2.03
CA ALA A 88 2.81 -30.27 -2.23
C ALA A 88 3.75 -30.02 -3.44
N GLU A 89 3.31 -29.26 -4.46
CA GLU A 89 4.17 -28.86 -5.57
C GLU A 89 5.40 -28.04 -5.13
N GLY A 90 5.32 -27.38 -3.98
CA GLY A 90 6.46 -26.67 -3.40
C GLY A 90 7.63 -27.56 -3.01
N VAL A 91 7.38 -28.84 -2.72
CA VAL A 91 8.41 -29.81 -2.30
C VAL A 91 9.22 -30.35 -3.50
N GLY A 92 8.75 -30.16 -4.73
CA GLY A 92 9.45 -30.56 -5.95
C GLY A 92 9.53 -32.08 -6.13
N HIS A 93 10.64 -32.71 -5.77
CA HIS A 93 10.92 -34.12 -6.06
C HIS A 93 9.99 -35.15 -5.38
N LEU A 94 9.24 -34.77 -4.35
CA LEU A 94 8.29 -35.65 -3.65
C LEU A 94 6.82 -35.36 -3.99
N THR A 95 6.57 -34.39 -4.86
CA THR A 95 5.22 -33.92 -5.19
C THR A 95 4.26 -35.04 -5.57
N ASP A 96 4.66 -35.90 -6.50
CA ASP A 96 3.80 -36.96 -7.03
C ASP A 96 3.47 -38.02 -5.95
N LEU A 97 4.45 -38.37 -5.11
CA LEU A 97 4.26 -39.34 -4.02
C LEU A 97 3.34 -38.76 -2.92
N LEU A 98 3.48 -37.49 -2.58
CA LEU A 98 2.64 -36.84 -1.58
C LEU A 98 1.19 -36.68 -2.08
N LYS A 99 1.00 -36.33 -3.36
CA LYS A 99 -0.31 -36.28 -4.00
C LYS A 99 -0.98 -37.66 -4.04
N GLU A 100 -0.25 -38.68 -4.46
CA GLU A 100 -0.74 -40.05 -4.51
C GLU A 100 -1.16 -40.55 -3.11
N TYR A 101 -0.34 -40.32 -2.10
CA TYR A 101 -0.65 -40.64 -0.70
C TYR A 101 -1.94 -39.93 -0.22
N HIS A 102 -2.04 -38.63 -0.43
CA HIS A 102 -3.20 -37.88 0.01
C HIS A 102 -4.49 -38.33 -0.69
N GLN A 103 -4.44 -38.56 -2.00
CA GLN A 103 -5.60 -39.02 -2.78
C GLN A 103 -6.08 -40.42 -2.31
N ILE A 104 -5.13 -41.35 -2.08
CA ILE A 104 -5.46 -42.69 -1.58
C ILE A 104 -6.03 -42.60 -0.15
N SER A 105 -5.49 -41.74 0.71
CA SER A 105 -6.00 -41.53 2.07
C SER A 105 -7.44 -41.02 2.09
N VAL A 106 -7.77 -40.02 1.24
CA VAL A 106 -9.13 -39.52 1.08
C VAL A 106 -10.08 -40.58 0.53
N GLN A 107 -9.63 -41.38 -0.46
CA GLN A 107 -10.45 -42.48 -0.99
C GLN A 107 -10.71 -43.59 0.03
N LEU A 108 -9.77 -43.84 0.94
CA LEU A 108 -9.94 -44.82 2.01
C LEU A 108 -10.96 -44.38 3.06
N GLU A 109 -11.04 -43.06 3.33
CA GLU A 109 -12.08 -42.49 4.21
C GLU A 109 -13.48 -42.61 3.60
N GLU A 110 -13.61 -42.48 2.27
CA GLU A 110 -14.89 -42.59 1.57
C GLU A 110 -15.31 -44.03 1.30
N ASN A 111 -14.35 -44.93 0.91
CA ASN A 111 -14.61 -46.31 0.52
C ASN A 111 -13.48 -47.24 1.00
N TYR A 112 -13.73 -48.01 2.05
CA TYR A 112 -12.79 -49.01 2.52
C TYR A 112 -12.70 -50.19 1.57
N SER A 113 -11.47 -50.48 1.07
CA SER A 113 -11.17 -51.64 0.21
C SER A 113 -9.75 -52.15 0.49
N ASP A 114 -9.58 -53.50 0.55
CA ASP A 114 -8.27 -54.12 0.76
C ASP A 114 -7.28 -53.76 -0.35
N GLN A 115 -7.76 -53.49 -1.56
CA GLN A 115 -6.91 -53.03 -2.68
C GLN A 115 -6.36 -51.60 -2.43
N ILE A 116 -7.20 -50.68 -1.94
CA ILE A 116 -6.79 -49.31 -1.62
C ILE A 116 -5.79 -49.34 -0.44
N LEU A 117 -6.02 -50.23 0.54
CA LEU A 117 -5.09 -50.39 1.67
C LEU A 117 -3.71 -50.85 1.22
N SER A 118 -3.66 -51.85 0.32
CA SER A 118 -2.39 -52.36 -0.24
C SER A 118 -1.65 -51.29 -1.08
N GLN A 119 -2.37 -50.44 -1.78
CA GLN A 119 -1.78 -49.30 -2.51
C GLN A 119 -1.23 -48.26 -1.52
N LEU A 120 -1.96 -47.98 -0.44
CA LEU A 120 -1.50 -47.06 0.61
C LEU A 120 -0.20 -47.53 1.23
N GLU A 121 -0.10 -48.84 1.59
CA GLU A 121 1.12 -49.42 2.16
C GLU A 121 2.32 -49.29 1.21
N GLN A 122 2.12 -49.48 -0.10
CA GLN A 122 3.19 -49.30 -1.09
C GLN A 122 3.68 -47.86 -1.20
N VAL A 123 2.76 -46.88 -1.18
CA VAL A 123 3.11 -45.46 -1.25
C VAL A 123 3.76 -45.03 0.06
N GLN A 124 3.28 -45.51 1.20
CA GLN A 124 3.89 -45.26 2.51
C GLN A 124 5.36 -45.75 2.56
N ALA A 125 5.63 -46.96 2.09
CA ALA A 125 6.99 -47.49 2.02
C ALA A 125 7.92 -46.62 1.14
N LYS A 126 7.41 -46.09 0.02
CA LYS A 126 8.17 -45.16 -0.83
C LYS A 126 8.42 -43.81 -0.15
N LEU A 127 7.43 -43.26 0.55
CA LEU A 127 7.56 -42.02 1.31
C LEU A 127 8.55 -42.16 2.48
N GLU A 128 8.55 -43.29 3.17
CA GLU A 128 9.51 -43.61 4.23
C GLU A 128 10.94 -43.65 3.72
N HIS A 129 11.17 -44.31 2.57
CA HIS A 129 12.48 -44.33 1.92
C HIS A 129 12.98 -42.96 1.46
N ALA A 130 12.09 -42.07 1.13
CA ALA A 130 12.37 -40.71 0.62
C ALA A 130 12.32 -39.62 1.69
N ASP A 131 12.19 -39.97 2.99
CA ASP A 131 11.97 -39.04 4.12
C ASP A 131 10.76 -38.10 3.92
N GLY A 132 9.75 -38.58 3.20
CA GLY A 132 8.58 -37.80 2.76
C GLY A 132 7.64 -37.39 3.91
N TRP A 133 7.64 -38.13 5.03
CA TRP A 133 6.78 -37.86 6.19
C TRP A 133 7.06 -36.53 6.84
N ARG A 134 8.29 -36.04 6.79
CA ARG A 134 8.66 -34.71 7.27
C ARG A 134 7.91 -33.64 6.49
N PHE A 135 7.80 -33.79 5.18
CA PHE A 135 7.15 -32.82 4.32
C PHE A 135 5.62 -32.89 4.41
N GLU A 136 5.05 -34.09 4.54
CA GLU A 136 3.61 -34.23 4.76
C GLU A 136 3.16 -33.53 6.07
N ASN A 137 3.88 -33.75 7.16
CA ASN A 137 3.64 -33.06 8.43
C ASN A 137 3.81 -31.53 8.28
N LYS A 138 4.84 -31.09 7.53
CA LYS A 138 5.07 -29.66 7.29
C LYS A 138 3.96 -29.02 6.46
N ILE A 139 3.46 -29.71 5.42
CA ILE A 139 2.30 -29.25 4.64
C ILE A 139 1.10 -29.04 5.57
N ASN A 140 0.78 -30.03 6.39
CA ASN A 140 -0.35 -29.96 7.31
C ASN A 140 -0.17 -28.86 8.36
N GLU A 141 1.04 -28.67 8.91
CA GLU A 141 1.37 -27.58 9.83
C GLU A 141 1.16 -26.20 9.17
N VAL A 142 1.69 -26.01 7.96
CA VAL A 142 1.56 -24.75 7.22
C VAL A 142 0.09 -24.47 6.87
N LEU A 143 -0.65 -25.48 6.39
CA LEU A 143 -2.07 -25.33 6.09
C LEU A 143 -2.88 -24.96 7.33
N LEU A 144 -2.58 -25.58 8.48
CA LEU A 144 -3.24 -25.26 9.76
C LEU A 144 -2.94 -23.80 10.20
N LYS A 145 -1.66 -23.38 10.13
CA LYS A 145 -1.24 -22.00 10.48
C LYS A 145 -1.93 -20.95 9.60
N LEU A 146 -2.17 -21.27 8.33
CA LEU A 146 -2.81 -20.38 7.37
C LEU A 146 -4.35 -20.49 7.37
N GLY A 147 -4.90 -21.42 8.15
CA GLY A 147 -6.33 -21.67 8.23
C GLY A 147 -6.93 -22.26 6.93
N LEU A 148 -6.13 -23.00 6.17
CA LEU A 148 -6.50 -23.60 4.89
C LEU A 148 -6.98 -25.03 5.08
N ASN A 149 -8.13 -25.39 4.46
CA ASN A 149 -8.60 -26.78 4.44
C ASN A 149 -7.97 -27.50 3.25
N PRO A 150 -7.21 -28.60 3.47
CA PRO A 150 -6.47 -29.32 2.42
C PRO A 150 -7.36 -29.81 1.26
N ASN A 151 -8.60 -30.21 1.56
CA ASN A 151 -9.52 -30.80 0.59
C ASN A 151 -10.32 -29.78 -0.24
N THR A 152 -10.17 -28.49 0.03
CA THR A 152 -10.89 -27.45 -0.72
C THR A 152 -10.31 -27.32 -2.13
N LYS A 153 -11.17 -27.26 -3.14
CA LYS A 153 -10.78 -27.05 -4.53
C LYS A 153 -10.26 -25.62 -4.74
N LEU A 154 -9.16 -25.47 -5.45
CA LEU A 154 -8.58 -24.16 -5.78
C LEU A 154 -9.55 -23.26 -6.54
N SER A 155 -10.37 -23.84 -7.43
CA SER A 155 -11.38 -23.11 -8.20
C SER A 155 -12.50 -22.47 -7.36
N ALA A 156 -12.69 -22.92 -6.12
CA ALA A 156 -13.68 -22.39 -5.20
C ALA A 156 -13.15 -21.24 -4.32
N LEU A 157 -11.85 -20.96 -4.38
CA LEU A 157 -11.20 -19.96 -3.55
C LEU A 157 -11.33 -18.54 -4.12
N SER A 158 -11.51 -17.57 -3.23
CA SER A 158 -11.34 -16.15 -3.57
C SER A 158 -9.85 -15.81 -3.80
N GLY A 159 -9.57 -14.67 -4.44
CA GLY A 159 -8.19 -14.24 -4.71
C GLY A 159 -7.29 -14.19 -3.47
N GLY A 160 -7.81 -13.72 -2.33
CA GLY A 160 -7.08 -13.70 -1.05
C GLY A 160 -6.75 -15.11 -0.53
N TRP A 161 -7.67 -16.07 -0.64
CA TRP A 161 -7.44 -17.45 -0.25
C TRP A 161 -6.46 -18.17 -1.19
N LEU A 162 -6.54 -17.88 -2.50
CA LEU A 162 -5.55 -18.36 -3.47
C LEU A 162 -4.14 -17.85 -3.13
N ARG A 163 -4.03 -16.59 -2.69
CA ARG A 163 -2.75 -16.01 -2.28
C ARG A 163 -2.20 -16.70 -1.02
N LYS A 164 -3.06 -17.00 -0.05
CA LYS A 164 -2.69 -17.80 1.13
C LYS A 164 -2.18 -19.20 0.73
N ALA A 165 -2.84 -19.85 -0.22
CA ALA A 165 -2.39 -21.15 -0.74
C ALA A 165 -1.03 -21.05 -1.45
N ALA A 166 -0.81 -20.00 -2.25
CA ALA A 166 0.48 -19.75 -2.89
C ALA A 166 1.60 -19.48 -1.85
N LEU A 167 1.29 -18.75 -0.79
CA LEU A 167 2.21 -18.55 0.32
C LEU A 167 2.51 -19.87 1.06
N ALA A 168 1.49 -20.72 1.28
CA ALA A 168 1.69 -22.05 1.85
C ALA A 168 2.68 -22.88 1.02
N ARG A 169 2.52 -22.87 -0.32
CA ARG A 169 3.43 -23.53 -1.25
C ARG A 169 4.88 -23.03 -1.14
N ALA A 170 5.06 -21.71 -0.98
CA ALA A 170 6.38 -21.12 -0.81
C ALA A 170 7.05 -21.47 0.53
N LEU A 171 6.24 -21.71 1.58
CA LEU A 171 6.72 -21.94 2.95
C LEU A 171 6.99 -23.42 3.28
N VAL A 172 6.44 -24.34 2.48
CA VAL A 172 6.52 -25.77 2.80
C VAL A 172 7.95 -26.31 2.85
N CYS A 173 8.87 -25.70 2.09
CA CYS A 173 10.30 -26.06 2.08
C CYS A 173 11.10 -25.46 3.25
N ASP A 174 10.46 -24.72 4.18
CA ASP A 174 11.13 -24.03 5.29
C ASP A 174 12.29 -23.15 4.82
N PRO A 175 12.00 -22.12 3.99
CA PRO A 175 13.03 -21.37 3.31
C PRO A 175 13.81 -20.46 4.27
N ASP A 176 15.14 -20.35 4.08
CA ASP A 176 16.01 -19.39 4.74
C ASP A 176 15.80 -17.97 4.16
N VAL A 177 15.47 -17.90 2.87
CA VAL A 177 15.18 -16.65 2.16
C VAL A 177 13.85 -16.76 1.41
N LEU A 178 12.92 -15.89 1.76
CA LEU A 178 11.60 -15.80 1.12
C LEU A 178 11.54 -14.58 0.18
N LEU A 179 11.27 -14.84 -1.09
CA LEU A 179 11.15 -13.81 -2.12
C LEU A 179 9.67 -13.54 -2.42
N LEU A 180 9.23 -12.28 -2.28
CA LEU A 180 7.84 -11.89 -2.46
C LEU A 180 7.72 -10.81 -3.55
N ASP A 181 7.00 -11.12 -4.62
CA ASP A 181 6.72 -10.17 -5.70
C ASP A 181 5.29 -9.64 -5.55
N GLU A 182 5.15 -8.36 -5.15
CA GLU A 182 3.89 -7.65 -4.89
C GLU A 182 2.90 -8.47 -4.04
N PRO A 183 3.27 -8.88 -2.80
CA PRO A 183 2.45 -9.78 -2.01
C PRO A 183 1.12 -9.16 -1.55
N THR A 184 0.99 -7.85 -1.54
CA THR A 184 -0.21 -7.11 -1.12
C THR A 184 -1.22 -6.87 -2.24
N ASN A 185 -0.84 -7.02 -3.52
CA ASN A 185 -1.73 -6.77 -4.65
C ASN A 185 -2.99 -7.64 -4.61
N HIS A 186 -4.14 -7.03 -4.89
CA HIS A 186 -5.47 -7.68 -4.89
C HIS A 186 -5.91 -8.27 -3.56
N LEU A 187 -5.18 -8.04 -2.47
CA LEU A 187 -5.61 -8.41 -1.12
C LEU A 187 -6.47 -7.30 -0.51
N ASP A 188 -7.45 -7.70 0.27
CA ASP A 188 -8.17 -6.76 1.14
C ASP A 188 -7.35 -6.41 2.39
N VAL A 189 -7.74 -5.35 3.07
CA VAL A 189 -6.99 -4.82 4.22
C VAL A 189 -6.80 -5.86 5.32
N GLU A 190 -7.82 -6.69 5.59
CA GLU A 190 -7.74 -7.75 6.62
C GLU A 190 -6.70 -8.81 6.24
N ALA A 191 -6.64 -9.19 4.96
CA ALA A 191 -5.64 -10.13 4.46
C ALA A 191 -4.22 -9.52 4.47
N ILE A 192 -4.08 -8.21 4.20
CA ILE A 192 -2.81 -7.50 4.30
C ILE A 192 -2.34 -7.45 5.76
N GLU A 193 -3.20 -7.06 6.71
CA GLU A 193 -2.87 -7.04 8.14
C GLU A 193 -2.47 -8.42 8.66
N TRP A 194 -3.17 -9.46 8.21
CA TRP A 194 -2.82 -10.84 8.52
C TRP A 194 -1.43 -11.20 7.95
N LEU A 195 -1.16 -10.87 6.67
CA LEU A 195 0.13 -11.14 6.02
C LEU A 195 1.28 -10.41 6.72
N GLU A 196 1.08 -9.14 7.09
CA GLU A 196 2.06 -8.36 7.86
C GLU A 196 2.47 -9.07 9.15
N ASN A 197 1.49 -9.48 9.96
CA ASN A 197 1.73 -10.16 11.23
C ASN A 197 2.43 -11.51 11.02
N PHE A 198 2.00 -12.28 10.01
CA PHE A 198 2.62 -13.54 9.66
C PHE A 198 4.11 -13.38 9.26
N LEU A 199 4.43 -12.40 8.40
CA LEU A 199 5.79 -12.15 7.94
C LEU A 199 6.68 -11.54 9.02
N LEU A 200 6.11 -10.82 10.00
CA LEU A 200 6.86 -10.34 11.17
C LEU A 200 7.36 -11.50 12.06
N ASP A 201 6.58 -12.58 12.15
CA ASP A 201 6.93 -13.77 12.92
C ASP A 201 7.84 -14.76 12.16
N PHE A 202 8.06 -14.53 10.85
CA PHE A 202 8.92 -15.37 10.02
C PHE A 202 10.38 -15.23 10.42
N GLN A 203 11.07 -16.37 10.62
CA GLN A 203 12.44 -16.44 11.18
C GLN A 203 13.55 -16.36 10.11
N GLY A 204 13.21 -16.34 8.82
CA GLY A 204 14.17 -16.20 7.72
C GLY A 204 14.34 -14.78 7.24
N SER A 205 15.17 -14.61 6.21
CA SER A 205 15.31 -13.33 5.52
C SER A 205 14.22 -13.16 4.47
N ILE A 206 13.74 -11.95 4.27
CA ILE A 206 12.69 -11.65 3.31
C ILE A 206 13.21 -10.60 2.32
N VAL A 207 13.06 -10.88 1.02
CA VAL A 207 13.27 -9.88 -0.02
C VAL A 207 11.93 -9.67 -0.73
N PHE A 208 11.41 -8.47 -0.71
CA PHE A 208 10.08 -8.22 -1.24
C PHE A 208 10.01 -6.96 -2.09
N ILE A 209 9.10 -6.99 -3.06
CA ILE A 209 8.67 -5.84 -3.84
C ILE A 209 7.28 -5.48 -3.34
N SER A 210 7.03 -4.23 -3.02
CA SER A 210 5.69 -3.73 -2.75
C SER A 210 5.58 -2.25 -3.09
N HIS A 211 4.38 -1.83 -3.44
CA HIS A 211 4.01 -0.43 -3.63
C HIS A 211 3.12 0.09 -2.49
N ASP A 212 2.70 -0.78 -1.56
CA ASP A 212 2.00 -0.40 -0.33
C ASP A 212 2.98 0.23 0.68
N ARG A 213 2.91 1.55 0.80
CA ARG A 213 3.80 2.33 1.70
C ARG A 213 3.63 1.96 3.18
N SER A 214 2.42 1.61 3.61
CA SER A 214 2.14 1.16 4.98
C SER A 214 2.80 -0.19 5.26
N PHE A 215 2.71 -1.11 4.30
CA PHE A 215 3.38 -2.41 4.36
C PHE A 215 4.91 -2.25 4.40
N ILE A 216 5.47 -1.38 3.52
CA ILE A 216 6.92 -1.12 3.49
C ILE A 216 7.40 -0.56 4.84
N ARG A 217 6.71 0.46 5.41
CA ARG A 217 7.06 1.05 6.71
C ARG A 217 7.09 0.01 7.84
N LYS A 218 6.15 -0.92 7.84
CA LYS A 218 6.02 -1.93 8.90
C LYS A 218 7.04 -3.07 8.75
N MET A 219 7.35 -3.44 7.49
CA MET A 219 8.13 -4.62 7.19
C MET A 219 9.61 -4.36 6.96
N ALA A 220 9.98 -3.28 6.25
CA ALA A 220 11.34 -3.09 5.76
C ALA A 220 12.31 -2.72 6.88
N THR A 221 13.43 -3.43 6.96
CA THR A 221 14.60 -3.07 7.77
C THR A 221 15.67 -2.36 6.91
N ARG A 222 15.64 -2.61 5.60
CA ARG A 222 16.50 -1.99 4.60
C ARG A 222 15.73 -1.82 3.29
N ILE A 223 15.98 -0.71 2.60
CA ILE A 223 15.42 -0.44 1.28
C ILE A 223 16.55 -0.44 0.25
N VAL A 224 16.30 -1.11 -0.86
CA VAL A 224 17.19 -1.14 -2.02
C VAL A 224 16.44 -0.56 -3.20
N ASP A 225 16.92 0.58 -3.69
CA ASP A 225 16.33 1.29 -4.83
C ASP A 225 17.03 0.87 -6.13
N LEU A 226 16.25 0.37 -7.08
CA LEU A 226 16.71 0.05 -8.42
C LEU A 226 16.39 1.22 -9.36
N ASP A 227 17.36 2.09 -9.57
CA ASP A 227 17.25 3.21 -10.50
C ASP A 227 18.31 3.11 -11.61
N ARG A 228 17.85 3.24 -12.86
CA ARG A 228 18.69 3.27 -14.06
C ARG A 228 19.67 2.09 -14.18
N GLY A 229 19.31 0.93 -13.61
CA GLY A 229 20.10 -0.31 -13.63
C GLY A 229 21.09 -0.44 -12.48
N GLN A 230 21.21 0.54 -11.60
CA GLN A 230 22.05 0.49 -10.42
C GLN A 230 21.22 0.25 -9.16
N LEU A 231 21.80 -0.46 -8.18
CA LEU A 231 21.19 -0.72 -6.88
C LEU A 231 21.80 0.21 -5.84
N GLN A 232 20.95 1.01 -5.22
CA GLN A 232 21.32 1.86 -4.09
C GLN A 232 20.68 1.35 -2.81
N SER A 233 21.48 1.09 -1.77
CA SER A 233 21.03 0.54 -0.50
C SER A 233 20.90 1.64 0.55
N TYR A 234 19.73 1.68 1.20
CA TYR A 234 19.40 2.60 2.28
C TYR A 234 19.06 1.80 3.53
N LEU A 235 19.85 1.97 4.59
CA LEU A 235 19.59 1.37 5.89
C LEU A 235 18.55 2.20 6.63
N GLY A 236 17.59 1.53 7.27
CA GLY A 236 16.56 2.17 8.07
C GLY A 236 15.15 2.05 7.47
N ASN A 237 14.24 2.87 7.99
CA ASN A 237 12.83 2.86 7.62
C ASN A 237 12.55 3.62 6.31
N TYR A 238 11.31 3.50 5.83
CA TYR A 238 10.85 4.10 4.57
C TYR A 238 10.92 5.64 4.58
N ASP A 239 10.67 6.29 5.71
CA ASP A 239 10.66 7.75 5.81
C ASP A 239 12.09 8.31 5.71
N LEU A 240 13.07 7.62 6.30
CA LEU A 240 14.49 7.97 6.14
C LEU A 240 14.96 7.77 4.69
N TYR A 241 14.48 6.72 4.01
CA TYR A 241 14.75 6.51 2.58
C TYR A 241 14.25 7.69 1.74
N LEU A 242 12.99 8.14 1.97
CA LEU A 242 12.40 9.26 1.21
C LEU A 242 13.22 10.54 1.37
N THR A 243 13.54 10.93 2.61
CA THR A 243 14.34 12.13 2.88
C THR A 243 15.73 12.06 2.28
N THR A 244 16.40 10.91 2.40
CA THR A 244 17.75 10.71 1.85
C THR A 244 17.73 10.70 0.32
N LYS A 245 16.71 10.09 -0.30
CA LYS A 245 16.54 10.08 -1.76
C LYS A 245 16.31 11.48 -2.31
N GLU A 246 15.45 12.27 -1.66
CA GLU A 246 15.17 13.65 -2.06
C GLU A 246 16.43 14.51 -2.00
N GLU A 247 17.23 14.37 -0.94
CA GLU A 247 18.49 15.08 -0.79
C GLU A 247 19.50 14.66 -1.86
N ASN A 248 19.64 13.35 -2.14
CA ASN A 248 20.51 12.83 -3.20
C ASN A 248 20.10 13.36 -4.58
N LEU A 249 18.81 13.38 -4.91
CA LEU A 249 18.30 13.93 -6.17
C LEU A 249 18.57 15.44 -6.28
N ARG A 250 18.45 16.18 -5.18
CA ARG A 250 18.80 17.61 -5.13
C ARG A 250 20.28 17.86 -5.40
N VAL A 251 21.14 17.05 -4.78
CA VAL A 251 22.59 17.12 -4.98
C VAL A 251 22.96 16.74 -6.42
N GLU A 252 22.38 15.68 -6.98
CA GLU A 252 22.57 15.27 -8.38
C GLU A 252 22.15 16.39 -9.34
N ALA A 253 20.99 17.00 -9.12
CA ALA A 253 20.50 18.10 -9.94
C ALA A 253 21.48 19.30 -9.93
N LEU A 254 22.01 19.67 -8.77
CA LEU A 254 22.99 20.75 -8.62
C LEU A 254 24.30 20.42 -9.33
N GLN A 255 24.83 19.21 -9.16
CA GLN A 255 26.05 18.75 -9.84
C GLN A 255 25.88 18.77 -11.36
N ASN A 256 24.72 18.34 -11.83
CA ASN A 256 24.36 18.32 -13.23
C ASN A 256 24.27 19.72 -13.81
N GLU A 257 23.69 20.70 -13.09
CA GLU A 257 23.65 22.10 -13.51
C GLU A 257 25.05 22.71 -13.61
N LEU A 258 25.92 22.44 -12.63
CA LEU A 258 27.31 22.88 -12.64
C LEU A 258 28.09 22.27 -13.78
N PHE A 259 27.91 20.98 -14.05
CA PHE A 259 28.50 20.29 -15.18
C PHE A 259 28.08 20.90 -16.53
N ASP A 260 26.77 21.12 -16.72
CA ASP A 260 26.20 21.70 -17.93
C ASP A 260 26.68 23.14 -18.14
N LYS A 261 26.80 23.95 -17.07
CA LYS A 261 27.41 25.29 -17.14
C LYS A 261 28.87 25.21 -17.59
N ARG A 262 29.65 24.26 -17.04
CA ARG A 262 31.05 24.05 -17.43
C ARG A 262 31.18 23.58 -18.88
N LEU A 263 30.33 22.63 -19.30
CA LEU A 263 30.31 22.16 -20.70
C LEU A 263 29.97 23.29 -21.66
N ALA A 264 28.97 24.12 -21.36
CA ALA A 264 28.61 25.29 -22.17
C ALA A 264 29.78 26.30 -22.30
N GLN A 265 30.52 26.55 -21.23
CA GLN A 265 31.70 27.43 -21.26
C GLN A 265 32.81 26.86 -22.16
N GLU A 266 33.10 25.56 -22.10
CA GLU A 266 34.06 24.89 -22.94
C GLU A 266 33.63 24.87 -24.43
N GLU A 267 32.32 24.75 -24.70
CA GLU A 267 31.77 24.85 -26.06
C GLU A 267 31.89 26.25 -26.66
N VAL A 268 31.61 27.30 -25.85
CA VAL A 268 31.81 28.69 -26.28
C VAL A 268 33.28 28.94 -26.59
N TRP A 269 34.18 28.47 -25.74
CA TRP A 269 35.61 28.62 -25.94
C TRP A 269 36.10 27.96 -27.26
N ILE A 270 35.63 26.77 -27.61
CA ILE A 270 36.00 26.10 -28.88
C ILE A 270 35.45 26.85 -30.09
N ARG A 271 34.24 27.44 -30.02
CA ARG A 271 33.61 28.21 -31.10
C ARG A 271 34.33 29.55 -31.37
N GLN A 272 34.92 30.17 -30.35
CA GLN A 272 35.62 31.46 -30.48
C GLN A 272 36.97 31.34 -31.21
N GLY A 273 37.43 30.15 -31.58
CA GLY A 273 38.55 29.90 -32.47
C GLY A 273 39.93 29.95 -31.80
N ILE A 274 40.76 28.98 -32.18
CA ILE A 274 42.11 28.77 -31.65
C ILE A 274 43.08 29.65 -32.41
N LYS A 275 43.42 30.80 -31.86
CA LYS A 275 44.48 31.67 -32.42
C LYS A 275 45.81 31.52 -31.69
N ALA A 276 46.38 30.36 -31.46
CA ALA A 276 47.78 30.08 -31.18
C ALA A 276 48.01 28.88 -30.23
N ARG A 277 48.99 28.01 -30.59
CA ARG A 277 49.56 26.84 -29.89
C ARG A 277 48.76 25.54 -29.96
N ARG A 278 49.03 24.76 -31.03
CA ARG A 278 48.39 23.45 -31.34
C ARG A 278 48.47 22.40 -30.22
N THR A 279 49.61 22.24 -29.56
CA THR A 279 49.85 21.11 -28.62
C THR A 279 49.14 21.25 -27.28
N ARG A 280 48.88 22.46 -26.79
CA ARG A 280 48.19 22.67 -25.49
C ARG A 280 46.67 22.56 -25.59
N ASN A 281 46.13 22.59 -26.80
CA ASN A 281 44.69 22.59 -27.07
C ASN A 281 44.12 21.19 -27.33
N GLU A 282 44.93 20.19 -27.72
CA GLU A 282 44.47 18.83 -27.97
C GLU A 282 43.93 18.14 -26.69
N GLY A 283 44.59 18.38 -25.55
CA GLY A 283 44.12 17.85 -24.25
C GLY A 283 42.74 18.40 -23.87
N ARG A 284 42.50 19.72 -24.10
CA ARG A 284 41.23 20.37 -23.78
C ARG A 284 40.12 19.95 -24.76
N VAL A 285 40.45 19.70 -26.02
CA VAL A 285 39.51 19.13 -27.01
C VAL A 285 39.12 17.69 -26.65
N ARG A 286 40.08 16.87 -26.17
CA ARG A 286 39.80 15.52 -25.68
C ARG A 286 38.89 15.56 -24.44
N ALA A 287 39.17 16.47 -23.49
CA ALA A 287 38.34 16.68 -22.31
C ALA A 287 36.90 17.08 -22.68
N LEU A 288 36.72 18.01 -23.65
CA LEU A 288 35.40 18.38 -24.12
C LEU A 288 34.66 17.22 -24.80
N LYS A 289 35.36 16.40 -25.60
CA LYS A 289 34.76 15.20 -26.19
C LYS A 289 34.33 14.22 -25.11
N ALA A 290 35.14 14.01 -24.08
CA ALA A 290 34.77 13.17 -22.92
C ALA A 290 33.55 13.72 -22.16
N MET A 291 33.50 15.03 -21.88
CA MET A 291 32.36 15.69 -21.26
C MET A 291 31.09 15.57 -22.12
N ARG A 292 31.16 15.67 -23.43
CA ARG A 292 30.02 15.45 -24.34
C ARG A 292 29.52 14.01 -24.32
N GLU A 293 30.45 13.06 -24.27
CA GLU A 293 30.11 11.65 -24.18
C GLU A 293 29.48 11.33 -22.83
N GLU A 294 30.01 11.85 -21.73
CA GLU A 294 29.44 11.74 -20.38
C GLU A 294 28.02 12.33 -20.32
N ARG A 295 27.80 13.53 -20.90
CA ARG A 295 26.47 14.12 -21.01
C ARG A 295 25.51 13.26 -21.84
N ARG A 296 26.00 12.63 -22.92
CA ARG A 296 25.20 11.77 -23.79
C ARG A 296 24.78 10.46 -23.10
N GLN A 297 25.68 9.92 -22.27
CA GLN A 297 25.44 8.70 -21.49
C GLN A 297 24.57 8.96 -20.28
N ARG A 298 24.42 10.21 -19.87
CA ARG A 298 23.59 10.60 -18.71
C ARG A 298 22.13 10.29 -18.98
N ARG A 299 21.53 9.57 -18.04
CA ARG A 299 20.10 9.30 -18.02
C ARG A 299 19.43 10.36 -17.15
N ASP A 300 18.67 11.26 -17.76
CA ASP A 300 17.97 12.33 -17.03
C ASP A 300 16.87 11.77 -16.15
N VAL A 301 16.70 12.37 -14.95
CA VAL A 301 15.54 12.12 -14.08
C VAL A 301 14.32 12.74 -14.75
N MET A 302 13.25 11.97 -14.93
CA MET A 302 11.97 12.52 -15.38
C MET A 302 11.43 13.46 -14.30
N GLY A 303 11.13 14.70 -14.68
CA GLY A 303 10.65 15.72 -13.76
C GLY A 303 9.30 15.38 -13.15
N THR A 304 9.01 15.98 -11.97
CA THR A 304 7.68 15.99 -11.34
C THR A 304 6.75 16.89 -12.15
N ALA A 305 5.59 16.38 -12.50
CA ALA A 305 4.60 17.09 -13.29
C ALA A 305 3.59 17.81 -12.39
N LYS A 306 3.18 19.03 -12.80
CA LYS A 306 2.02 19.69 -12.22
C LYS A 306 0.84 19.55 -13.17
N LEU A 307 -0.11 18.72 -12.79
CA LEU A 307 -1.31 18.48 -13.58
C LEU A 307 -2.49 19.27 -13.00
N GLN A 308 -3.27 19.91 -13.88
CA GLN A 308 -4.55 20.53 -13.50
C GLN A 308 -5.68 19.75 -14.19
N LEU A 309 -6.66 19.31 -13.40
CA LEU A 309 -7.84 18.63 -13.91
C LEU A 309 -8.84 19.62 -14.55
N ASP A 310 -9.50 19.15 -15.60
CA ASP A 310 -10.62 19.89 -16.21
C ASP A 310 -11.87 19.69 -15.35
N THR A 311 -12.32 20.78 -14.70
CA THR A 311 -13.58 20.79 -13.96
C THR A 311 -14.70 21.23 -14.88
N SER A 312 -15.60 20.31 -15.20
CA SER A 312 -16.82 20.59 -15.94
C SER A 312 -17.77 21.54 -15.20
N SER A 313 -18.89 21.87 -15.83
CA SER A 313 -19.97 22.66 -15.22
C SER A 313 -20.36 22.13 -13.84
N ARG A 314 -20.62 23.01 -12.88
CA ARG A 314 -20.99 22.64 -11.51
C ARG A 314 -22.22 21.73 -11.49
N SER A 315 -22.11 20.53 -10.89
CA SER A 315 -23.26 19.65 -10.58
C SER A 315 -24.24 20.31 -9.61
N GLY A 316 -25.43 19.72 -9.42
CA GLY A 316 -26.32 20.07 -8.29
C GLY A 316 -25.62 19.94 -6.93
N LYS A 317 -26.20 20.49 -5.87
CA LYS A 317 -25.63 20.37 -4.51
C LYS A 317 -25.66 18.92 -4.01
N ILE A 318 -26.73 18.17 -4.32
CA ILE A 318 -26.87 16.73 -4.02
C ILE A 318 -26.42 15.96 -5.25
N VAL A 319 -25.48 15.04 -5.08
CA VAL A 319 -24.98 14.13 -6.10
C VAL A 319 -25.76 12.82 -6.08
N PHE A 320 -25.89 12.20 -4.91
CA PHE A 320 -26.73 11.03 -4.68
C PHE A 320 -27.48 11.15 -3.34
N GLU A 321 -28.73 10.66 -3.33
CA GLU A 321 -29.53 10.50 -2.14
C GLU A 321 -30.08 9.08 -2.08
N MET A 322 -29.77 8.37 -1.01
CA MET A 322 -30.22 7.00 -0.76
C MET A 322 -31.11 6.96 0.46
N GLU A 323 -32.30 6.38 0.34
CA GLU A 323 -33.28 6.25 1.41
C GLU A 323 -33.60 4.75 1.64
N ASN A 324 -33.19 4.19 2.78
CA ASN A 324 -33.46 2.82 3.24
C ASN A 324 -33.17 1.76 2.15
N VAL A 325 -32.02 1.90 1.49
CA VAL A 325 -31.65 1.03 0.37
C VAL A 325 -31.14 -0.30 0.89
N SER A 326 -31.75 -1.37 0.36
CA SER A 326 -31.27 -2.74 0.59
C SER A 326 -31.09 -3.45 -0.75
N TYR A 327 -30.09 -4.34 -0.80
CA TYR A 327 -29.79 -5.13 -1.98
C TYR A 327 -29.29 -6.52 -1.62
N GLU A 328 -29.89 -7.53 -2.27
CA GLU A 328 -29.61 -8.95 -2.04
C GLU A 328 -29.32 -9.66 -3.37
N VAL A 329 -28.31 -10.53 -3.37
CA VAL A 329 -27.94 -11.37 -4.52
C VAL A 329 -27.83 -12.82 -4.06
N THR A 330 -28.55 -13.71 -4.72
CA THR A 330 -28.48 -15.18 -4.48
C THR A 330 -28.53 -15.56 -3.00
N GLY A 331 -29.40 -14.89 -2.20
CA GLY A 331 -29.57 -15.17 -0.77
C GLY A 331 -28.51 -14.53 0.14
N LYS A 332 -27.57 -13.74 -0.41
CA LYS A 332 -26.59 -12.98 0.36
C LYS A 332 -26.97 -11.50 0.36
N THR A 333 -27.23 -10.95 1.55
CA THR A 333 -27.50 -9.51 1.70
C THR A 333 -26.19 -8.73 1.60
N LEU A 334 -26.06 -7.89 0.57
CA LEU A 334 -24.89 -7.05 0.34
C LEU A 334 -25.04 -5.64 0.93
N LEU A 335 -26.28 -5.13 1.01
CA LEU A 335 -26.61 -3.84 1.62
C LEU A 335 -27.93 -3.94 2.35
N LYS A 336 -28.02 -3.41 3.58
CA LYS A 336 -29.22 -3.47 4.43
C LYS A 336 -29.56 -2.10 5.00
N ASP A 337 -30.77 -1.60 4.67
CA ASP A 337 -31.37 -0.37 5.21
C ASP A 337 -30.42 0.85 5.25
N PHE A 338 -29.60 1.00 4.19
CA PHE A 338 -28.62 2.07 4.14
C PHE A 338 -29.23 3.37 3.64
N SER A 339 -28.99 4.46 4.38
CA SER A 339 -29.42 5.80 4.01
C SER A 339 -28.25 6.78 4.10
N THR A 340 -28.01 7.53 3.03
CA THR A 340 -26.94 8.55 2.98
C THR A 340 -27.25 9.60 1.93
N THR A 341 -26.65 10.78 2.10
CA THR A 341 -26.65 11.82 1.09
C THR A 341 -25.22 12.18 0.75
N ILE A 342 -24.86 12.07 -0.52
CA ILE A 342 -23.55 12.44 -1.06
C ILE A 342 -23.69 13.83 -1.68
N LEU A 343 -22.89 14.77 -1.19
CA LEU A 343 -22.89 16.15 -1.64
C LEU A 343 -21.77 16.40 -2.66
N ARG A 344 -21.90 17.49 -3.39
CA ARG A 344 -20.85 17.95 -4.31
C ARG A 344 -19.59 18.32 -3.52
N GLY A 345 -18.45 17.76 -3.95
CA GLY A 345 -17.15 17.99 -3.33
C GLY A 345 -16.78 16.96 -2.26
N ASP A 346 -17.69 16.02 -1.91
CA ASP A 346 -17.35 14.94 -0.99
C ASP A 346 -16.33 14.02 -1.65
N LYS A 347 -15.34 13.59 -0.86
CA LYS A 347 -14.32 12.60 -1.25
C LYS A 347 -14.49 11.38 -0.36
N ILE A 348 -15.09 10.33 -0.92
CA ILE A 348 -15.55 9.16 -0.18
C ILE A 348 -14.74 7.93 -0.57
N ALA A 349 -14.18 7.23 0.41
CA ALA A 349 -13.56 5.92 0.22
C ALA A 349 -14.51 4.79 0.62
N LEU A 350 -14.62 3.77 -0.22
CA LEU A 350 -15.36 2.55 0.04
C LEU A 350 -14.37 1.46 0.44
N VAL A 351 -14.44 0.99 1.68
CA VAL A 351 -13.49 0.02 2.25
C VAL A 351 -14.23 -1.20 2.78
N GLY A 352 -13.65 -2.38 2.57
CA GLY A 352 -14.20 -3.64 3.09
C GLY A 352 -13.61 -4.86 2.40
N PRO A 353 -13.92 -6.07 2.89
CA PRO A 353 -13.41 -7.33 2.34
C PRO A 353 -13.72 -7.51 0.86
N ASN A 354 -12.94 -8.35 0.18
CA ASN A 354 -13.21 -8.70 -1.20
C ASN A 354 -14.55 -9.45 -1.32
N GLY A 355 -15.40 -9.03 -2.30
CA GLY A 355 -16.74 -9.59 -2.50
C GLY A 355 -17.79 -9.13 -1.47
N CYS A 356 -17.53 -8.08 -0.68
CA CYS A 356 -18.54 -7.49 0.23
C CYS A 356 -19.58 -6.63 -0.48
N GLY A 357 -19.35 -6.24 -1.75
CA GLY A 357 -20.32 -5.48 -2.54
C GLY A 357 -19.89 -4.06 -2.93
N LYS A 358 -18.60 -3.70 -2.82
CA LYS A 358 -18.07 -2.37 -3.19
C LYS A 358 -18.46 -1.95 -4.62
N THR A 359 -18.10 -2.75 -5.61
CA THR A 359 -18.46 -2.51 -7.02
C THR A 359 -19.97 -2.57 -7.26
N THR A 360 -20.71 -3.43 -6.51
CA THR A 360 -22.17 -3.48 -6.55
C THR A 360 -22.78 -2.17 -6.04
N PHE A 361 -22.24 -1.59 -4.97
CA PHE A 361 -22.68 -0.30 -4.46
C PHE A 361 -22.49 0.83 -5.51
N ILE A 362 -21.36 0.85 -6.21
CA ILE A 362 -21.13 1.79 -7.32
C ILE A 362 -22.18 1.58 -8.42
N LYS A 363 -22.45 0.35 -8.84
CA LYS A 363 -23.47 0.05 -9.87
C LYS A 363 -24.88 0.45 -9.44
N LEU A 364 -25.22 0.33 -8.16
CA LEU A 364 -26.47 0.84 -7.60
C LEU A 364 -26.57 2.36 -7.70
N LEU A 365 -25.50 3.09 -7.37
CA LEU A 365 -25.43 4.56 -7.50
C LEU A 365 -25.56 5.00 -8.96
N LEU A 366 -24.91 4.29 -9.89
CA LEU A 366 -24.97 4.57 -11.33
C LEU A 366 -26.32 4.18 -11.96
N GLY A 367 -27.19 3.46 -11.22
CA GLY A 367 -28.47 2.99 -11.72
C GLY A 367 -28.38 1.81 -12.71
N GLU A 368 -27.21 1.19 -12.83
CA GLU A 368 -27.00 -0.03 -13.62
C GLU A 368 -27.75 -1.23 -13.03
N ILE A 369 -27.95 -1.22 -11.71
CA ILE A 369 -28.66 -2.24 -10.94
C ILE A 369 -29.72 -1.54 -10.11
N GLN A 370 -30.92 -2.14 -10.01
CA GLN A 370 -32.01 -1.62 -9.17
C GLN A 370 -31.90 -2.21 -7.76
N PRO A 371 -32.14 -1.41 -6.71
CA PRO A 371 -32.16 -1.91 -5.33
C PRO A 371 -33.35 -2.84 -5.10
N THR A 372 -33.21 -3.82 -4.19
CA THR A 372 -34.30 -4.71 -3.78
C THR A 372 -35.38 -3.94 -3.03
N SER A 373 -34.99 -2.98 -2.19
CA SER A 373 -35.88 -2.05 -1.49
C SER A 373 -35.21 -0.69 -1.31
N GLY A 374 -36.01 0.34 -1.02
CA GLY A 374 -35.54 1.71 -0.87
C GLY A 374 -35.56 2.50 -2.18
N LYS A 375 -34.99 3.71 -2.14
CA LYS A 375 -34.93 4.62 -3.30
C LYS A 375 -33.56 5.24 -3.42
N ILE A 376 -33.08 5.38 -4.66
CA ILE A 376 -31.86 6.10 -5.00
C ILE A 376 -32.24 7.21 -5.96
N ARG A 377 -31.86 8.44 -5.62
CA ARG A 377 -32.03 9.62 -6.45
C ARG A 377 -30.67 10.12 -6.90
N CYS A 378 -30.49 10.30 -8.22
CA CYS A 378 -29.32 10.91 -8.82
C CYS A 378 -29.53 12.42 -8.96
N GLY A 379 -28.50 13.19 -8.68
CA GLY A 379 -28.47 14.63 -8.88
C GLY A 379 -28.55 15.03 -10.36
N THR A 380 -28.69 16.30 -10.61
CA THR A 380 -28.78 16.87 -11.96
C THR A 380 -27.42 17.24 -12.53
N LYS A 381 -27.25 17.14 -13.85
CA LYS A 381 -26.01 17.51 -14.58
C LYS A 381 -24.77 16.78 -14.10
N LEU A 382 -24.88 15.48 -13.83
CA LEU A 382 -23.74 14.66 -13.50
C LEU A 382 -22.99 14.28 -14.78
N GLU A 383 -21.71 14.60 -14.83
CA GLU A 383 -20.75 14.15 -15.84
C GLU A 383 -19.80 13.19 -15.13
N ILE A 384 -20.01 11.89 -15.41
CA ILE A 384 -19.38 10.80 -14.66
C ILE A 384 -18.16 10.29 -15.43
N ALA A 385 -17.01 10.28 -14.78
CA ALA A 385 -15.84 9.55 -15.22
C ALA A 385 -15.66 8.32 -14.31
N TYR A 386 -15.72 7.13 -14.88
CA TYR A 386 -15.57 5.87 -14.14
C TYR A 386 -14.32 5.13 -14.62
N PHE A 387 -13.39 4.94 -13.71
CA PHE A 387 -12.23 4.08 -13.90
C PHE A 387 -12.57 2.68 -13.38
N ASP A 388 -12.75 1.74 -14.30
CA ASP A 388 -12.93 0.33 -14.01
C ASP A 388 -11.70 -0.42 -14.52
N GLN A 389 -11.03 -1.15 -13.65
CA GLN A 389 -9.82 -1.92 -13.97
C GLN A 389 -10.05 -2.93 -15.13
N TYR A 390 -11.28 -3.36 -15.35
CA TYR A 390 -11.64 -4.36 -16.37
C TYR A 390 -12.18 -3.78 -17.68
N ARG A 391 -12.52 -2.49 -17.71
CA ARG A 391 -13.04 -1.82 -18.94
C ARG A 391 -11.94 -1.05 -19.65
N ALA A 392 -11.03 -1.80 -20.29
CA ALA A 392 -9.91 -1.22 -21.03
C ALA A 392 -10.37 -0.66 -22.38
N ASP A 393 -10.63 0.64 -22.44
CA ASP A 393 -10.91 1.41 -23.69
C ASP A 393 -9.61 1.77 -24.45
N LEU A 394 -8.56 0.97 -24.33
CA LEU A 394 -7.31 1.19 -25.05
C LEU A 394 -7.24 0.30 -26.28
N ASP A 395 -6.97 0.91 -27.44
CA ASP A 395 -6.68 0.20 -28.67
C ASP A 395 -5.20 -0.28 -28.65
N PRO A 396 -4.93 -1.60 -28.62
CA PRO A 396 -3.58 -2.14 -28.51
C PRO A 396 -2.67 -1.78 -29.69
N GLU A 397 -3.25 -1.56 -30.88
CA GLU A 397 -2.49 -1.29 -32.10
C GLU A 397 -2.16 0.19 -32.28
N LYS A 398 -2.92 1.08 -31.64
CA LYS A 398 -2.64 2.51 -31.67
C LYS A 398 -1.47 2.88 -30.75
N THR A 399 -0.81 4.00 -31.07
CA THR A 399 0.22 4.57 -30.19
C THR A 399 -0.39 5.11 -28.88
N VAL A 400 0.43 5.31 -27.85
CA VAL A 400 0.03 5.95 -26.60
C VAL A 400 -0.59 7.33 -26.90
N MET A 401 0.05 8.12 -27.76
CA MET A 401 -0.42 9.44 -28.16
C MET A 401 -1.77 9.38 -28.85
N ASP A 402 -1.96 8.45 -29.80
CA ASP A 402 -3.21 8.32 -30.55
C ASP A 402 -4.37 7.84 -29.67
N ASN A 403 -4.11 7.01 -28.66
CA ASN A 403 -5.12 6.57 -27.69
C ASN A 403 -5.67 7.71 -26.83
N VAL A 404 -4.85 8.74 -26.56
CA VAL A 404 -5.21 9.90 -25.73
C VAL A 404 -5.88 10.98 -26.58
N ALA A 405 -5.34 11.28 -27.74
CA ALA A 405 -5.73 12.44 -28.54
C ALA A 405 -6.50 12.11 -29.83
N ASP A 406 -6.80 10.83 -30.11
CA ASP A 406 -7.47 10.38 -31.35
C ASP A 406 -6.84 10.97 -32.62
N GLY A 407 -5.49 10.99 -32.69
CA GLY A 407 -4.72 11.49 -33.83
C GLY A 407 -4.52 13.00 -33.88
N LYS A 408 -4.98 13.76 -32.88
CA LYS A 408 -4.71 15.20 -32.76
C LYS A 408 -3.35 15.43 -32.11
N GLN A 409 -2.71 16.55 -32.44
CA GLN A 409 -1.46 16.97 -31.79
C GLN A 409 -1.70 17.75 -30.50
N ASP A 410 -2.83 18.46 -30.44
CA ASP A 410 -3.21 19.28 -29.29
C ASP A 410 -4.49 18.78 -28.65
N ILE A 411 -4.54 18.84 -27.33
CA ILE A 411 -5.69 18.57 -26.48
C ILE A 411 -6.11 19.88 -25.80
N GLU A 412 -7.37 19.98 -25.43
CA GLU A 412 -7.91 21.14 -24.74
C GLU A 412 -8.21 20.74 -23.28
N ILE A 413 -7.59 21.44 -22.32
CA ILE A 413 -7.77 21.23 -20.89
C ILE A 413 -8.15 22.60 -20.28
N ASN A 414 -9.29 22.73 -19.63
CA ASN A 414 -9.78 24.00 -19.06
C ASN A 414 -9.82 25.17 -20.07
N GLY A 415 -10.11 24.87 -21.36
CA GLY A 415 -10.12 25.87 -22.41
C GLY A 415 -8.73 26.30 -22.92
N VAL A 416 -7.66 25.69 -22.40
CA VAL A 416 -6.29 25.95 -22.85
C VAL A 416 -5.81 24.80 -23.74
N LYS A 417 -5.31 25.14 -24.92
CA LYS A 417 -4.69 24.17 -25.82
C LYS A 417 -3.30 23.78 -25.32
N ARG A 418 -3.06 22.48 -25.19
CA ARG A 418 -1.79 21.92 -24.77
C ARG A 418 -1.37 20.81 -25.71
N HIS A 419 -0.08 20.74 -26.02
CA HIS A 419 0.46 19.65 -26.86
C HIS A 419 0.39 18.31 -26.13
N VAL A 420 -0.09 17.25 -26.79
CA VAL A 420 -0.30 15.91 -26.22
C VAL A 420 0.95 15.33 -25.58
N LEU A 421 2.13 15.50 -26.21
CA LEU A 421 3.38 15.00 -25.63
C LEU A 421 3.71 15.67 -24.29
N GLY A 422 3.42 16.97 -24.14
CA GLY A 422 3.59 17.66 -22.87
C GLY A 422 2.64 17.15 -21.78
N TYR A 423 1.40 16.83 -22.15
CA TYR A 423 0.45 16.19 -21.25
C TYR A 423 0.88 14.78 -20.83
N LEU A 424 1.33 13.95 -21.79
CA LEU A 424 1.80 12.60 -21.52
C LEU A 424 3.09 12.57 -20.69
N GLN A 425 3.93 13.61 -20.77
CA GLN A 425 5.09 13.74 -19.89
C GLN A 425 4.68 13.89 -18.42
N ASP A 426 3.56 14.56 -18.14
CA ASP A 426 3.01 14.66 -16.78
C ASP A 426 2.63 13.29 -16.22
N PHE A 427 2.27 12.33 -17.07
CA PHE A 427 2.03 10.93 -16.71
C PHE A 427 3.28 10.04 -16.90
N LEU A 428 4.46 10.65 -16.88
CA LEU A 428 5.74 9.95 -16.97
C LEU A 428 5.94 9.14 -18.27
N PHE A 429 5.33 9.59 -19.40
CA PHE A 429 5.59 9.05 -20.72
C PHE A 429 6.58 9.94 -21.48
N PRO A 430 7.85 9.53 -21.66
CA PRO A 430 8.77 10.28 -22.48
C PRO A 430 8.32 10.26 -23.96
N PRO A 431 8.72 11.27 -24.79
CA PRO A 431 8.27 11.39 -26.17
C PRO A 431 8.48 10.13 -27.02
N LYS A 432 9.60 9.43 -26.83
CA LYS A 432 9.85 8.15 -27.52
C LYS A 432 8.83 7.08 -27.14
N ARG A 433 8.46 7.00 -25.84
CA ARG A 433 7.49 6.02 -25.35
C ARG A 433 6.06 6.36 -25.76
N ALA A 434 5.74 7.65 -25.87
CA ALA A 434 4.44 8.13 -26.33
C ALA A 434 4.13 7.70 -27.78
N MET A 435 5.15 7.43 -28.58
CA MET A 435 5.02 6.96 -29.97
C MET A 435 4.99 5.44 -30.12
N THR A 436 5.10 4.67 -29.02
CA THR A 436 5.04 3.20 -29.09
C THR A 436 3.59 2.70 -29.04
N PRO A 437 3.27 1.56 -29.69
CA PRO A 437 1.93 0.97 -29.60
C PRO A 437 1.65 0.45 -28.19
N VAL A 438 0.37 0.54 -27.78
CA VAL A 438 -0.06 0.17 -26.42
C VAL A 438 0.22 -1.29 -26.07
N LYS A 439 0.23 -2.20 -27.04
CA LYS A 439 0.59 -3.61 -26.82
C LYS A 439 2.00 -3.81 -26.24
N ALA A 440 2.92 -2.87 -26.46
CA ALA A 440 4.29 -2.91 -25.94
C ALA A 440 4.43 -2.31 -24.52
N LEU A 441 3.34 -1.84 -23.92
CA LEU A 441 3.33 -1.26 -22.58
C LEU A 441 3.21 -2.37 -21.50
N SER A 442 3.87 -2.12 -20.36
CA SER A 442 3.64 -2.89 -19.13
C SER A 442 2.24 -2.64 -18.56
N GLY A 443 1.79 -3.48 -17.61
CA GLY A 443 0.52 -3.31 -16.91
C GLY A 443 0.39 -1.93 -16.26
N GLY A 444 1.39 -1.51 -15.48
CA GLY A 444 1.40 -0.19 -14.85
C GLY A 444 1.42 0.98 -15.82
N GLU A 445 2.14 0.86 -16.97
CA GLU A 445 2.08 1.88 -18.02
C GLU A 445 0.70 1.97 -18.66
N ARG A 446 0.01 0.84 -18.85
CA ARG A 446 -1.37 0.83 -19.37
C ARG A 446 -2.33 1.51 -18.39
N ASN A 447 -2.21 1.24 -17.10
CA ASN A 447 -3.03 1.87 -16.08
C ASN A 447 -2.79 3.39 -16.02
N ARG A 448 -1.52 3.85 -16.10
CA ARG A 448 -1.20 5.28 -16.24
C ARG A 448 -1.83 5.92 -17.47
N LEU A 449 -1.79 5.22 -18.62
CA LEU A 449 -2.40 5.70 -19.85
C LEU A 449 -3.93 5.78 -19.75
N LEU A 450 -4.57 4.80 -19.10
CA LEU A 450 -6.01 4.81 -18.83
C LEU A 450 -6.39 6.00 -17.95
N LEU A 451 -5.63 6.26 -16.88
CA LEU A 451 -5.82 7.43 -16.03
C LEU A 451 -5.65 8.72 -16.81
N ALA A 452 -4.60 8.85 -17.63
CA ALA A 452 -4.39 10.01 -18.49
C ALA A 452 -5.57 10.25 -19.44
N LYS A 453 -6.10 9.19 -20.07
CA LYS A 453 -7.26 9.27 -20.96
C LYS A 453 -8.55 9.65 -20.22
N LEU A 454 -8.76 9.10 -19.02
CA LEU A 454 -9.94 9.35 -18.20
C LEU A 454 -9.99 10.81 -17.73
N LEU A 455 -8.84 11.33 -17.25
CA LEU A 455 -8.73 12.67 -16.68
C LEU A 455 -8.80 13.79 -17.72
N LEU A 456 -8.72 13.47 -19.02
CA LEU A 456 -9.00 14.43 -20.11
C LEU A 456 -10.49 14.68 -20.33
N LYS A 457 -11.36 13.77 -19.90
CA LYS A 457 -12.80 13.95 -20.04
C LYS A 457 -13.28 14.95 -18.97
N PRO A 458 -13.97 16.03 -19.34
CA PRO A 458 -14.57 16.92 -18.35
C PRO A 458 -15.54 16.11 -17.48
N ASN A 459 -15.37 16.21 -16.16
CA ASN A 459 -16.17 15.45 -15.20
C ASN A 459 -16.40 16.26 -13.93
N ASN A 460 -17.50 15.98 -13.23
CA ASN A 460 -17.82 16.52 -11.90
C ASN A 460 -18.08 15.43 -10.86
N LEU A 461 -18.08 14.17 -11.33
CA LEU A 461 -18.08 12.97 -10.49
C LEU A 461 -17.04 12.00 -11.04
N LEU A 462 -16.02 11.72 -10.23
CA LEU A 462 -14.97 10.78 -10.55
C LEU A 462 -15.11 9.53 -9.66
N ILE A 463 -15.19 8.37 -10.28
CA ILE A 463 -15.27 7.07 -9.60
C ILE A 463 -14.04 6.28 -9.98
N LEU A 464 -13.28 5.83 -8.97
CA LEU A 464 -12.06 5.06 -9.14
C LEU A 464 -12.20 3.71 -8.42
N ASP A 465 -12.22 2.62 -9.18
CA ASP A 465 -12.29 1.25 -8.63
C ASP A 465 -10.91 0.59 -8.72
N GLU A 466 -10.24 0.46 -7.57
CA GLU A 466 -8.88 -0.05 -7.38
C GLU A 466 -7.82 0.64 -8.29
N PRO A 467 -7.73 1.98 -8.28
CA PRO A 467 -6.81 2.70 -9.15
C PRO A 467 -5.34 2.52 -8.75
N THR A 468 -5.08 2.06 -7.54
CA THR A 468 -3.74 1.89 -6.96
C THR A 468 -3.05 0.61 -7.39
N ASN A 469 -3.80 -0.37 -7.93
CA ASN A 469 -3.25 -1.64 -8.38
C ASN A 469 -2.24 -1.43 -9.52
N ASP A 470 -1.10 -2.11 -9.45
CA ASP A 470 -0.01 -2.08 -10.44
C ASP A 470 0.62 -0.69 -10.68
N LEU A 471 0.32 0.33 -9.86
CA LEU A 471 0.98 1.63 -9.92
C LEU A 471 2.24 1.64 -9.05
N ASP A 472 3.31 2.27 -9.54
CA ASP A 472 4.49 2.54 -8.72
C ASP A 472 4.28 3.73 -7.78
N VAL A 473 5.12 3.85 -6.76
CA VAL A 473 5.00 4.87 -5.71
C VAL A 473 4.96 6.28 -6.30
N GLU A 474 5.79 6.58 -7.32
CA GLU A 474 5.82 7.90 -7.96
C GLU A 474 4.49 8.22 -8.68
N THR A 475 3.88 7.22 -9.31
CA THR A 475 2.57 7.38 -9.97
C THR A 475 1.44 7.52 -8.94
N LEU A 476 1.54 6.80 -7.81
CA LEU A 476 0.57 6.93 -6.71
C LEU A 476 0.61 8.33 -6.10
N GLU A 477 1.80 8.88 -5.85
CA GLU A 477 1.97 10.25 -5.34
C GLU A 477 1.41 11.29 -6.31
N LEU A 478 1.67 11.14 -7.61
CA LEU A 478 1.08 12.00 -8.64
C LEU A 478 -0.46 11.92 -8.62
N LEU A 479 -1.02 10.71 -8.53
CA LEU A 479 -2.46 10.52 -8.48
C LEU A 479 -3.07 11.16 -7.22
N GLU A 480 -2.43 11.04 -6.06
CA GLU A 480 -2.84 11.69 -4.81
C GLU A 480 -2.86 13.22 -4.95
N GLU A 481 -1.80 13.81 -5.51
CA GLU A 481 -1.73 15.26 -5.74
C GLU A 481 -2.89 15.73 -6.63
N ILE A 482 -3.13 15.03 -7.75
CA ILE A 482 -4.23 15.32 -8.67
C ILE A 482 -5.60 15.23 -7.97
N LEU A 483 -5.84 14.17 -7.19
CA LEU A 483 -7.11 13.94 -6.51
C LEU A 483 -7.32 14.86 -5.33
N THR A 484 -6.25 15.32 -4.68
CA THR A 484 -6.33 16.31 -3.60
C THR A 484 -6.79 17.66 -4.12
N ASP A 485 -6.32 18.06 -5.30
CA ASP A 485 -6.70 19.31 -5.94
C ASP A 485 -8.06 19.25 -6.66
N TYR A 486 -8.61 18.04 -6.85
CA TYR A 486 -9.88 17.86 -7.56
C TYR A 486 -11.06 18.47 -6.81
N GLN A 487 -11.81 19.36 -7.47
CA GLN A 487 -12.94 20.11 -6.89
C GLN A 487 -14.30 19.41 -7.09
N GLY A 488 -14.35 18.31 -7.84
CA GLY A 488 -15.54 17.49 -8.04
C GLY A 488 -15.79 16.53 -6.88
N THR A 489 -16.83 15.72 -7.03
CA THR A 489 -17.11 14.61 -6.09
C THR A 489 -16.31 13.39 -6.46
N LEU A 490 -15.72 12.74 -5.47
CA LEU A 490 -14.81 11.60 -5.65
C LEU A 490 -15.34 10.38 -4.88
N LEU A 491 -15.45 9.25 -5.57
CA LEU A 491 -15.71 7.94 -4.98
C LEU A 491 -14.51 7.04 -5.28
N ILE A 492 -13.86 6.51 -4.24
CA ILE A 492 -12.69 5.66 -4.35
C ILE A 492 -12.98 4.29 -3.74
N VAL A 493 -12.67 3.23 -4.46
CA VAL A 493 -12.47 1.89 -3.89
C VAL A 493 -10.98 1.63 -3.92
N SER A 494 -10.36 1.43 -2.77
CA SER A 494 -8.95 1.06 -2.68
C SER A 494 -8.66 0.25 -1.43
N HIS A 495 -7.60 -0.52 -1.49
CA HIS A 495 -7.03 -1.26 -0.36
C HIS A 495 -5.73 -0.61 0.15
N ASP A 496 -5.24 0.44 -0.51
CA ASP A 496 -4.10 1.25 -0.06
C ASP A 496 -4.54 2.22 1.03
N ARG A 497 -4.15 1.92 2.26
CA ARG A 497 -4.52 2.68 3.48
C ARG A 497 -4.02 4.12 3.44
N GLN A 498 -2.77 4.32 2.98
CA GLN A 498 -2.16 5.65 2.90
C GLN A 498 -2.81 6.51 1.81
N PHE A 499 -3.12 5.89 0.66
CA PHE A 499 -3.83 6.56 -0.43
C PHE A 499 -5.20 7.06 0.00
N ILE A 500 -5.95 6.23 0.77
CA ILE A 500 -7.25 6.63 1.32
C ILE A 500 -7.10 7.80 2.29
N ASP A 501 -6.13 7.75 3.22
CA ASP A 501 -5.90 8.82 4.19
C ASP A 501 -5.54 10.15 3.52
N ASN A 502 -4.76 10.11 2.44
CA ASN A 502 -4.32 11.32 1.75
C ASN A 502 -5.41 11.94 0.86
N THR A 503 -6.42 11.15 0.44
CA THR A 503 -7.38 11.59 -0.59
C THR A 503 -8.82 11.69 -0.10
N ALA A 504 -9.25 10.84 0.84
CA ALA A 504 -10.64 10.78 1.28
C ALA A 504 -10.91 11.65 2.51
N THR A 505 -12.09 12.27 2.56
CA THR A 505 -12.61 13.02 3.72
C THR A 505 -13.60 12.19 4.54
N GLU A 506 -14.14 11.13 3.95
CA GLU A 506 -15.10 10.22 4.56
C GLU A 506 -14.81 8.79 4.11
N CYS A 507 -15.01 7.82 5.01
CA CYS A 507 -14.90 6.39 4.73
C CYS A 507 -16.22 5.67 4.97
N TYR A 508 -16.63 4.85 4.00
CA TYR A 508 -17.76 3.93 4.13
C TYR A 508 -17.20 2.53 4.32
N LEU A 509 -17.36 1.97 5.54
CA LEU A 509 -16.83 0.66 5.88
C LEU A 509 -17.93 -0.40 5.77
N PHE A 510 -17.66 -1.45 4.98
CA PHE A 510 -18.48 -2.67 4.92
C PHE A 510 -18.12 -3.59 6.09
N GLU A 511 -19.02 -3.71 7.07
CA GLU A 511 -18.78 -4.43 8.34
C GLU A 511 -19.37 -5.84 8.37
N GLY A 512 -19.71 -6.38 7.19
CA GLY A 512 -20.34 -7.69 7.06
C GLY A 512 -21.88 -7.66 7.24
N GLU A 513 -22.52 -8.77 6.90
CA GLU A 513 -23.98 -8.94 6.98
C GLU A 513 -24.81 -7.81 6.32
N GLY A 514 -24.25 -7.19 5.29
CA GLY A 514 -24.88 -6.07 4.56
C GLY A 514 -24.85 -4.73 5.30
N ARG A 515 -24.11 -4.61 6.39
CA ARG A 515 -23.96 -3.35 7.12
C ARG A 515 -22.90 -2.48 6.46
N LEU A 516 -23.29 -1.24 6.14
CA LEU A 516 -22.41 -0.21 5.64
C LEU A 516 -22.51 0.98 6.59
N ASN A 517 -21.37 1.38 7.19
CA ASN A 517 -21.32 2.50 8.12
C ASN A 517 -20.44 3.62 7.58
N LYS A 518 -20.87 4.85 7.83
CA LYS A 518 -20.18 6.08 7.43
C LYS A 518 -19.34 6.60 8.60
N TYR A 519 -18.06 6.89 8.32
CA TYR A 519 -17.10 7.46 9.25
C TYR A 519 -16.46 8.71 8.65
N VAL A 520 -16.08 9.68 9.49
CA VAL A 520 -15.44 10.92 9.06
C VAL A 520 -13.93 10.77 9.15
N GLY A 521 -13.19 11.25 8.15
CA GLY A 521 -11.75 11.17 8.07
C GLY A 521 -11.25 10.07 7.14
N GLY A 522 -9.94 9.80 7.16
CA GLY A 522 -9.27 8.77 6.39
C GLY A 522 -9.49 7.36 6.94
N PHE A 523 -8.67 6.43 6.47
CA PHE A 523 -8.78 5.01 6.85
C PHE A 523 -8.50 4.78 8.34
N PHE A 524 -7.42 5.37 8.88
CA PHE A 524 -7.02 5.18 10.27
C PHE A 524 -8.03 5.79 11.23
N ASP A 525 -8.55 6.99 10.93
CA ASP A 525 -9.61 7.64 11.70
C ASP A 525 -10.88 6.79 11.72
N ALA A 526 -11.28 6.27 10.55
CA ALA A 526 -12.46 5.42 10.43
C ALA A 526 -12.33 4.11 11.24
N LYS A 527 -11.16 3.48 11.22
CA LYS A 527 -10.87 2.28 12.02
C LYS A 527 -10.91 2.55 13.52
N GLN A 528 -10.38 3.68 13.96
CA GLN A 528 -10.43 4.08 15.36
C GLN A 528 -11.87 4.34 15.82
N GLN A 529 -12.65 5.07 15.01
CA GLN A 529 -14.08 5.31 15.29
C GLN A 529 -14.87 3.99 15.31
N GLN A 530 -14.60 3.08 14.37
CA GLN A 530 -15.19 1.74 14.34
C GLN A 530 -14.89 0.97 15.62
N ALA A 531 -13.64 0.93 16.06
CA ALA A 531 -13.23 0.23 17.28
C ALA A 531 -13.96 0.79 18.53
N ASN A 532 -14.05 2.11 18.66
CA ASN A 532 -14.76 2.79 19.74
C ASN A 532 -16.27 2.48 19.72
N PHE A 533 -16.87 2.47 18.53
CA PHE A 533 -18.29 2.12 18.36
C PHE A 533 -18.58 0.68 18.82
N TRP A 534 -17.78 -0.29 18.40
CA TRP A 534 -17.97 -1.69 18.81
C TRP A 534 -17.67 -1.91 20.29
N ALA A 535 -16.66 -1.22 20.86
CA ALA A 535 -16.38 -1.27 22.29
C ALA A 535 -17.55 -0.74 23.13
N SER A 536 -18.15 0.39 22.75
CA SER A 536 -19.31 0.95 23.43
C SER A 536 -20.53 0.03 23.35
N LYS A 537 -20.76 -0.59 22.19
CA LYS A 537 -21.86 -1.53 21.97
C LYS A 537 -21.72 -2.82 22.78
N ALA A 538 -20.49 -3.35 22.86
CA ALA A 538 -20.18 -4.52 23.70
C ALA A 538 -20.45 -4.24 25.20
N VAL A 539 -20.13 -3.04 25.68
CA VAL A 539 -20.43 -2.61 27.05
C VAL A 539 -21.94 -2.50 27.28
N GLU A 540 -22.71 -1.96 26.32
CA GLU A 540 -24.16 -1.88 26.39
C GLU A 540 -24.84 -3.27 26.39
N GLU A 541 -24.35 -4.20 25.57
CA GLU A 541 -24.86 -5.58 25.51
C GLU A 541 -24.55 -6.34 26.79
N GLN A 542 -23.35 -6.19 27.37
CA GLN A 542 -23.01 -6.75 28.68
C GLN A 542 -23.88 -6.15 29.82
N ALA A 543 -24.19 -4.87 29.75
CA ALA A 543 -25.08 -4.22 30.70
C ALA A 543 -26.52 -4.69 30.56
N LYS A 544 -26.98 -4.99 29.33
CA LYS A 544 -28.32 -5.59 29.10
C LYS A 544 -28.38 -7.06 29.51
N ALA A 545 -27.32 -7.84 29.27
CA ALA A 545 -27.23 -9.25 29.70
C ALA A 545 -27.23 -9.38 31.22
N LYS A 546 -26.55 -8.48 31.95
CA LYS A 546 -26.57 -8.43 33.43
C LYS A 546 -27.94 -8.01 34.01
N LYS A 547 -28.83 -7.40 33.21
CA LYS A 547 -30.20 -7.05 33.62
C LYS A 547 -31.24 -8.17 33.35
N SER A 548 -30.87 -9.21 32.61
CA SER A 548 -31.78 -10.31 32.21
C SER A 548 -31.59 -11.62 32.96
N GLU A 549 -30.70 -11.69 33.97
CA GLU A 549 -30.65 -12.84 34.86
C GLU A 549 -31.78 -12.74 35.89
N PRO A 550 -32.69 -13.76 36.00
CA PRO A 550 -33.74 -13.75 36.97
C PRO A 550 -33.16 -13.97 38.37
N LEU A 551 -33.39 -12.99 39.25
CA LEU A 551 -33.15 -13.08 40.70
C LEU A 551 -33.83 -14.31 41.26
N LYS A 552 -33.07 -15.30 41.71
CA LYS A 552 -33.58 -16.32 42.65
C LYS A 552 -33.79 -15.63 43.99
N GLU A 553 -35.06 -15.71 44.43
CA GLU A 553 -35.47 -15.33 45.79
C GLU A 553 -34.70 -16.16 46.84
N GLU A 554 -33.99 -15.48 47.72
CA GLU A 554 -33.73 -15.94 49.08
C GLU A 554 -34.04 -14.82 50.05
N SER A 555 -34.88 -15.21 50.99
CA SER A 555 -35.66 -14.44 51.95
C SER A 555 -34.80 -13.72 53.00
N ALA A 556 -35.24 -12.48 53.27
CA ALA A 556 -35.34 -11.77 54.54
C ALA A 556 -34.11 -11.66 55.47
N VAL A 557 -33.59 -10.42 55.60
CA VAL A 557 -33.57 -9.70 56.90
C VAL A 557 -33.52 -8.19 56.61
N LYS A 558 -34.41 -7.47 57.31
CA LYS A 558 -34.58 -6.01 57.32
C LYS A 558 -33.31 -5.31 57.80
N ASN A 559 -32.89 -4.23 57.12
CA ASN A 559 -32.74 -2.93 57.76
C ASN A 559 -32.45 -1.82 56.71
N ASP A 560 -33.37 -0.96 56.74
CA ASP A 560 -33.42 0.49 56.51
C ASP A 560 -32.10 1.23 56.20
N ARG A 561 -32.05 1.87 55.03
CA ARG A 561 -31.69 3.28 54.80
C ARG A 561 -31.54 3.58 53.31
N THR A 562 -32.50 4.35 52.85
CA THR A 562 -32.49 5.11 51.59
C THR A 562 -31.15 5.76 51.32
N SER A 563 -30.53 5.43 50.17
CA SER A 563 -29.58 6.32 49.49
C SER A 563 -29.95 6.45 48.01
N LYS A 564 -30.44 7.63 47.67
CA LYS A 564 -30.60 8.13 46.31
C LYS A 564 -29.30 8.04 45.53
N PRO A 565 -29.32 7.85 44.21
CA PRO A 565 -28.09 7.91 43.40
C PRO A 565 -27.45 9.31 43.53
N LYS A 566 -26.20 9.34 43.95
CA LYS A 566 -25.39 10.57 44.04
C LYS A 566 -25.25 11.17 42.65
N SER A 567 -25.81 12.37 42.46
CA SER A 567 -25.46 13.25 41.38
C SER A 567 -23.93 13.52 41.47
N VAL A 568 -23.21 13.21 40.41
CA VAL A 568 -21.79 13.56 40.30
C VAL A 568 -21.73 15.08 40.11
N LYS A 569 -21.65 15.82 41.21
CA LYS A 569 -21.32 17.26 41.19
C LYS A 569 -19.83 17.38 41.32
N LEU A 570 -19.23 18.24 40.49
CA LEU A 570 -17.84 18.64 40.65
C LEU A 570 -17.61 19.10 42.10
N SER A 571 -16.56 18.59 42.73
CA SER A 571 -16.12 19.02 44.04
C SER A 571 -15.60 20.46 43.93
N TYR A 572 -15.72 21.26 44.98
CA TYR A 572 -15.18 22.63 45.05
C TYR A 572 -13.66 22.71 44.71
N LYS A 573 -12.93 21.65 45.02
CA LYS A 573 -11.52 21.51 44.62
C LYS A 573 -11.35 21.33 43.13
N GLU A 574 -12.13 20.48 42.50
CA GLU A 574 -12.09 20.21 41.05
C GLU A 574 -12.55 21.44 40.23
N GLN A 575 -13.49 22.21 40.76
CA GLN A 575 -13.95 23.44 40.10
C GLN A 575 -12.89 24.53 40.10
N ARG A 576 -12.16 24.67 41.19
CA ARG A 576 -11.01 25.59 41.32
C ARG A 576 -9.82 25.15 40.48
N GLU A 577 -9.59 23.84 40.39
CA GLU A 577 -8.55 23.25 39.55
C GLU A 577 -8.88 23.53 38.05
N LEU A 578 -10.13 23.36 37.61
CA LEU A 578 -10.58 23.64 36.25
C LEU A 578 -10.42 25.12 35.87
N GLU A 579 -10.56 26.08 36.83
CA GLU A 579 -10.35 27.50 36.61
C GLU A 579 -8.86 27.87 36.50
N GLN A 580 -7.96 27.11 37.13
CA GLN A 580 -6.52 27.37 37.13
C GLN A 580 -5.77 26.68 35.97
N LEU A 581 -6.26 25.54 35.49
CA LEU A 581 -5.62 24.76 34.45
C LEU A 581 -5.37 25.52 33.13
N PRO A 582 -6.29 26.37 32.61
CA PRO A 582 -6.02 27.13 31.40
C PRO A 582 -4.83 28.09 31.50
N GLN A 583 -4.65 28.73 32.67
CA GLN A 583 -3.49 29.59 32.90
C GLN A 583 -2.19 28.80 32.99
N LEU A 584 -2.23 27.64 33.61
CA LEU A 584 -1.07 26.75 33.71
C LEU A 584 -0.67 26.22 32.33
N LEU A 585 -1.63 25.86 31.47
CA LEU A 585 -1.37 25.42 30.09
C LEU A 585 -0.70 26.55 29.27
N GLU A 586 -1.18 27.79 29.38
CA GLU A 586 -0.60 28.95 28.69
C GLU A 586 0.83 29.25 29.18
N GLU A 587 1.11 29.10 30.49
CA GLU A 587 2.44 29.25 31.05
C GLU A 587 3.41 28.17 30.57
N LEU A 588 2.97 26.91 30.49
CA LEU A 588 3.78 25.79 30.00
C LEU A 588 4.04 25.92 28.48
N GLU A 589 3.06 26.32 27.68
CA GLU A 589 3.23 26.57 26.24
C GLU A 589 4.22 27.71 25.96
N THR A 590 4.15 28.81 26.73
CA THR A 590 5.12 29.90 26.60
C THR A 590 6.51 29.49 27.01
N LYS A 591 6.65 28.63 28.02
CA LYS A 591 7.95 28.10 28.48
C LYS A 591 8.55 27.16 27.44
N ILE A 592 7.74 26.27 26.84
CA ILE A 592 8.17 25.39 25.73
C ILE A 592 8.64 26.22 24.54
N THR A 593 7.86 27.24 24.14
CA THR A 593 8.22 28.11 23.01
C THR A 593 9.54 28.83 23.25
N THR A 594 9.82 29.30 24.49
CA THR A 594 11.08 29.95 24.82
C THR A 594 12.25 28.98 24.83
N LEU A 595 12.07 27.77 25.36
CA LEU A 595 13.10 26.72 25.34
C LEU A 595 13.41 26.26 23.91
N GLN A 596 12.39 26.08 23.08
CA GLN A 596 12.57 25.73 21.66
C GLN A 596 13.29 26.84 20.87
N ALA A 597 13.00 28.11 21.15
CA ALA A 597 13.70 29.23 20.53
C ALA A 597 15.18 29.29 20.95
N GLU A 598 15.50 29.00 22.23
CA GLU A 598 16.87 28.92 22.71
C GLU A 598 17.64 27.75 22.11
N ILE A 599 16.99 26.59 21.91
CA ILE A 599 17.59 25.39 21.29
C ILE A 599 17.79 25.58 19.80
N ALA A 600 16.93 26.36 19.12
CA ALA A 600 17.05 26.66 17.69
C ALA A 600 18.21 27.62 17.35
N ASP A 601 18.81 28.29 18.36
CA ASP A 601 19.97 29.16 18.12
C ASP A 601 21.21 28.30 17.74
N PRO A 602 21.87 28.54 16.59
CA PRO A 602 23.08 27.82 16.19
C PRO A 602 24.22 27.86 17.23
N ALA A 603 24.23 28.88 18.12
CA ALA A 603 25.20 29.00 19.20
C ALA A 603 24.94 28.01 20.37
N PHE A 604 23.74 27.43 20.47
CA PHE A 604 23.37 26.51 21.55
C PHE A 604 24.23 25.24 21.55
N PHE A 605 24.43 24.62 20.41
CA PHE A 605 25.23 23.40 20.27
C PHE A 605 26.75 23.62 20.38
N GLN A 606 27.20 24.87 20.53
CA GLN A 606 28.62 25.21 20.82
C GLN A 606 28.90 25.31 22.31
N GLN A 607 27.88 25.18 23.15
CA GLN A 607 28.00 25.19 24.62
C GLN A 607 28.46 23.83 25.19
N ALA A 608 28.84 23.80 26.45
CA ALA A 608 29.27 22.56 27.12
C ALA A 608 28.12 21.54 27.13
N HIS A 609 28.44 20.27 26.92
CA HIS A 609 27.47 19.15 26.78
C HIS A 609 26.51 19.05 27.98
N ASP A 610 26.99 19.31 29.18
CA ASP A 610 26.19 19.30 30.42
C ASP A 610 25.06 20.34 30.40
N ILE A 611 25.26 21.49 29.74
CA ILE A 611 24.27 22.59 29.67
C ILE A 611 23.22 22.26 28.59
N THR A 612 23.67 21.71 27.47
CA THR A 612 22.76 21.31 26.39
C THR A 612 21.86 20.16 26.81
N ASP A 613 22.39 19.14 27.47
CA ASP A 613 21.62 18.01 28.00
C ASP A 613 20.63 18.43 29.09
N ALA A 614 21.02 19.35 29.97
CA ALA A 614 20.13 19.87 31.02
C ALA A 614 18.91 20.61 30.41
N LYS A 615 19.12 21.43 29.36
CA LYS A 615 18.03 22.17 28.70
C LYS A 615 17.14 21.28 27.84
N LEU A 616 17.69 20.27 27.14
CA LEU A 616 16.91 19.27 26.42
C LEU A 616 16.03 18.45 27.37
N LYS A 617 16.58 18.10 28.54
CA LYS A 617 15.81 17.42 29.57
C LYS A 617 14.71 18.32 30.15
N GLU A 618 15.00 19.60 30.41
CA GLU A 618 14.00 20.56 30.87
C GLU A 618 12.86 20.74 29.85
N LEU A 619 13.15 20.73 28.55
CA LEU A 619 12.15 20.76 27.51
C LEU A 619 11.25 19.52 27.57
N ALA A 620 11.85 18.32 27.63
CA ALA A 620 11.11 17.06 27.69
C ALA A 620 10.23 16.95 28.95
N ASP A 621 10.75 17.37 30.09
CA ASP A 621 10.00 17.39 31.36
C ASP A 621 8.82 18.38 31.28
N THR A 622 9.00 19.56 30.66
CA THR A 622 7.95 20.58 30.50
C THR A 622 6.88 20.12 29.50
N GLU A 623 7.25 19.42 28.43
CA GLU A 623 6.30 18.82 27.48
C GLU A 623 5.46 17.73 28.15
N ALA A 624 6.06 16.89 28.99
CA ALA A 624 5.34 15.88 29.77
C ALA A 624 4.39 16.50 30.82
N GLU A 625 4.78 17.62 31.45
CA GLU A 625 3.91 18.38 32.36
C GLU A 625 2.72 18.99 31.60
N LEU A 626 2.91 19.50 30.39
CA LEU A 626 1.85 20.03 29.54
C LEU A 626 0.82 18.95 29.18
N GLU A 627 1.31 17.75 28.78
CA GLU A 627 0.43 16.64 28.42
C GLU A 627 -0.40 16.15 29.62
N THR A 628 0.20 16.04 30.80
CA THR A 628 -0.52 15.66 32.02
C THR A 628 -1.55 16.72 32.45
N ALA A 629 -1.24 17.99 32.30
CA ALA A 629 -2.16 19.08 32.61
C ALA A 629 -3.33 19.12 31.61
N PHE A 630 -3.07 18.85 30.34
CA PHE A 630 -4.09 18.79 29.28
C PHE A 630 -5.07 17.63 29.51
N LEU A 631 -4.58 16.42 29.77
CA LEU A 631 -5.40 15.26 30.11
C LEU A 631 -6.28 15.52 31.33
N ARG A 632 -5.72 16.21 32.34
CA ARG A 632 -6.47 16.54 33.55
C ARG A 632 -7.56 17.59 33.30
N TRP A 633 -7.29 18.57 32.45
CA TRP A 633 -8.27 19.55 32.03
C TRP A 633 -9.45 18.89 31.27
N GLU A 634 -9.15 17.98 30.34
CA GLU A 634 -10.14 17.23 29.56
C GLU A 634 -11.05 16.38 30.48
N GLU A 635 -10.48 15.65 31.44
CA GLU A 635 -11.26 14.89 32.43
C GLU A 635 -12.22 15.77 33.24
N LEU A 636 -11.79 16.95 33.65
CA LEU A 636 -12.61 17.84 34.46
C LEU A 636 -13.69 18.54 33.64
N GLU A 637 -13.39 18.86 32.37
CA GLU A 637 -14.34 19.46 31.44
C GLU A 637 -15.43 18.45 31.02
N GLU A 638 -15.06 17.19 30.79
CA GLU A 638 -16.00 16.11 30.53
C GLU A 638 -16.95 15.87 31.72
N LYS A 639 -16.41 15.89 32.96
CA LYS A 639 -17.23 15.84 34.19
C LYS A 639 -18.15 17.04 34.31
N LYS A 640 -17.74 18.23 33.92
CA LYS A 640 -18.57 19.45 33.90
C LYS A 640 -19.71 19.34 32.89
N ASN A 641 -19.42 18.89 31.67
CA ASN A 641 -20.41 18.71 30.61
C ASN A 641 -21.44 17.64 30.96
N LEU A 642 -21.05 16.58 31.67
CA LEU A 642 -21.96 15.56 32.22
C LEU A 642 -22.88 16.10 33.32
N THR A 643 -22.44 17.17 34.05
CA THR A 643 -23.29 17.84 35.06
C THR A 643 -24.24 18.88 34.45
N ASP A 644 -23.80 19.62 33.44
CA ASP A 644 -24.56 20.69 32.78
C ASP A 644 -25.57 20.14 31.75
N GLY A 645 -25.31 18.97 31.15
CA GLY A 645 -26.23 18.29 30.21
C GLY A 645 -27.43 17.58 30.84
N LYS A 646 -27.67 17.73 32.14
CA LYS A 646 -28.82 17.23 32.88
C LYS A 646 -29.72 18.35 33.45
N ALA A 647 -29.65 19.57 32.90
CA ALA A 647 -30.58 20.65 33.21
C ALA A 647 -31.64 20.80 32.11
#